data_d86e4dd5c49f81a9587c082a956b5693
#
_entry.id   d86e4dd5c49f81a9587c082a956b5693
#
_cell.length_a   1.000
_cell.length_b   1.000
_cell.length_c   1.000
_cell.angle_alpha   90.00
_cell.angle_beta   90.00
_cell.angle_gamma   90.00
#
_symmetry.space_group_name_H-M   'P 1'
#
loop_
_entity.id
_entity.type
_entity.pdbx_description
1 polymer ?
#
loop_
_entity_poly.entity_id
_entity_poly.type
_entity_poly.pdbx_seq_one_letter_code
_entity_poly.pdbx_strand_id
1 'polypeptide(L)'
;MTQAADTDIRVGQPEMVTLTIDGVEISVPKGTLVIRAAELMGIQIPRFCDHPLLEPVGACRQCLVEVEGQRKPLASCTTVATDDMVVRTQLTSEIADKAQHGVMELLLINHPLDCPMCDKGGECPLQNQAMSNGRTDSRFTEAKRTFAKPINISAQVLLDRERCILCARCTRFSDQIAGDPFIDMQERGALQQVGIYADEPFESYFSGNTVQICPVGALTGTVYRFRARPFDLVSSPSVCEHCASGCAQRTDHRRGKVLRRLAGDDPEVNEEWNCDKGRWAFTYATQPDVITTPLIRDGGDPKGALVPTSWSHAMAVAAQGLAAARGRTGVLVGGRVTWEDAYAYAKFARITLGTNDIDFRARPHSAEEADFLAARIAGRHMAVSYADLESAPVVLLVGFEPEDESPIVFLRLRKAARRHRVPVYTIAPFATGGLHKMSGRLIKTVPGGEPAALDDLATGAVGDLLATPGAVIMVGERLATVPGGLSAAARLADTTGARLAWVPRRAGERGALEAGALPTLLPGGRPLADEVARAQVCAAWHIAELPAAAGRDADGILAAAADETLAALLVGGIEPADFADPDAVLAALDATGFVVSLELRHSAVTERADVVFPVAPTTQKAGAFVNWEGRYRTFEPALRGSTLQAGQSDHRVLDALADDMGVHLGVPTVEAAREELAALGIWDGKHAAGPHIAATGPTQPEAGEAILTGWRMLLDEGRLQDGEPYLAGTARTPVVRLSPDTAXQPRSAPPMARRSRSARHAAQSPCRAVSPTCPTASCGFR
;
A
#
# COMPACT_ATOMS: atom_id res chain seq x y z
N MET A 1 -4.42 -48.31 -25.84
CA MET A 1 -3.31 -47.48 -26.34
C MET A 1 -3.86 -46.35 -27.16
N THR A 2 -4.17 -45.22 -26.54
CA THR A 2 -4.58 -43.98 -27.20
C THR A 2 -3.54 -42.94 -26.83
N GLN A 3 -2.82 -42.46 -27.83
CA GLN A 3 -1.83 -41.40 -27.67
C GLN A 3 -2.56 -40.09 -27.32
N ALA A 4 -2.25 -39.53 -26.18
CA ALA A 4 -2.63 -38.17 -25.84
C ALA A 4 -1.81 -37.22 -26.72
N ALA A 5 -2.49 -36.38 -27.47
CA ALA A 5 -1.84 -35.32 -28.24
C ALA A 5 -1.36 -34.24 -27.28
N ASP A 6 -0.05 -34.13 -27.19
CA ASP A 6 0.62 -33.04 -26.47
C ASP A 6 0.44 -31.76 -27.30
N THR A 7 -0.50 -30.92 -26.92
CA THR A 7 -0.64 -29.58 -27.51
C THR A 7 0.34 -28.65 -26.81
N ASP A 8 1.57 -28.67 -27.22
CA ASP A 8 2.58 -27.67 -26.89
C ASP A 8 2.09 -26.33 -27.44
N ILE A 9 1.58 -25.47 -26.58
CA ILE A 9 1.36 -24.06 -26.93
C ILE A 9 2.74 -23.42 -27.02
N ARG A 10 3.35 -23.48 -28.19
CA ARG A 10 4.57 -22.75 -28.45
C ARG A 10 4.24 -21.26 -28.46
N VAL A 11 4.55 -20.57 -27.37
CA VAL A 11 4.68 -19.12 -27.40
C VAL A 11 5.76 -18.87 -28.44
N GLY A 12 5.40 -18.38 -29.60
CA GLY A 12 6.34 -18.10 -30.68
C GLY A 12 7.44 -17.19 -30.16
N GLN A 13 8.69 -17.51 -30.47
CA GLN A 13 9.79 -16.62 -30.16
C GLN A 13 9.50 -15.27 -30.83
N PRO A 14 9.71 -14.15 -30.12
CA PRO A 14 9.44 -12.83 -30.73
C PRO A 14 10.28 -12.66 -32.00
N GLU A 15 9.67 -12.09 -33.02
CA GLU A 15 10.37 -11.75 -34.25
C GLU A 15 11.50 -10.78 -33.89
N MET A 16 12.71 -11.11 -34.24
CA MET A 16 13.91 -10.31 -33.91
C MET A 16 14.29 -9.44 -35.09
N VAL A 17 14.83 -8.28 -34.81
CA VAL A 17 15.47 -7.39 -35.80
C VAL A 17 16.91 -7.15 -35.37
N THR A 18 17.82 -7.06 -36.36
CA THR A 18 19.25 -6.88 -36.11
C THR A 18 19.69 -5.52 -36.67
N LEU A 19 20.32 -4.73 -35.79
CA LEU A 19 20.82 -3.41 -36.17
C LEU A 19 22.24 -3.21 -35.67
N THR A 20 22.91 -2.23 -36.20
CA THR A 20 24.28 -1.87 -35.77
C THR A 20 24.23 -0.51 -35.06
N ILE A 21 24.79 -0.45 -33.86
CA ILE A 21 24.92 0.81 -33.10
C ILE A 21 26.41 1.02 -32.79
N ASP A 22 26.94 2.15 -33.23
CA ASP A 22 28.35 2.52 -33.08
C ASP A 22 29.32 1.42 -33.55
N GLY A 23 28.96 0.73 -34.64
CA GLY A 23 29.79 -0.30 -35.23
C GLY A 23 29.66 -1.70 -34.61
N VAL A 24 28.77 -1.88 -33.62
CA VAL A 24 28.53 -3.16 -32.96
C VAL A 24 27.10 -3.62 -33.26
N GLU A 25 26.98 -4.89 -33.69
CA GLU A 25 25.69 -5.49 -34.05
C GLU A 25 24.93 -5.94 -32.80
N ILE A 26 23.62 -5.72 -32.76
CA ILE A 26 22.73 -6.19 -31.70
C ILE A 26 21.40 -6.64 -32.28
N SER A 27 20.87 -7.77 -31.80
CA SER A 27 19.53 -8.27 -32.16
C SER A 27 18.56 -8.01 -31.01
N VAL A 28 17.43 -7.41 -31.33
CA VAL A 28 16.40 -7.06 -30.34
C VAL A 28 15.01 -7.46 -30.86
N PRO A 29 14.03 -7.66 -29.98
CA PRO A 29 12.66 -7.92 -30.42
C PRO A 29 12.13 -6.81 -31.30
N LYS A 30 11.39 -7.17 -32.34
CA LYS A 30 10.73 -6.23 -33.25
C LYS A 30 9.83 -5.27 -32.45
N GLY A 31 9.93 -3.97 -32.75
CA GLY A 31 9.22 -2.93 -32.02
C GLY A 31 10.06 -2.24 -30.95
N THR A 32 11.27 -2.76 -30.66
CA THR A 32 12.19 -2.13 -29.70
C THR A 32 12.64 -0.76 -30.23
N LEU A 33 12.66 0.25 -29.35
CA LEU A 33 13.16 1.58 -29.70
C LEU A 33 14.69 1.59 -29.72
N VAL A 34 15.27 2.35 -30.61
CA VAL A 34 16.74 2.49 -30.73
C VAL A 34 17.38 2.82 -29.38
N ILE A 35 16.76 3.70 -28.58
CA ILE A 35 17.31 4.07 -27.27
C ILE A 35 17.37 2.86 -26.32
N ARG A 36 16.40 1.93 -26.39
CA ARG A 36 16.39 0.70 -25.58
C ARG A 36 17.47 -0.28 -26.05
N ALA A 37 17.64 -0.40 -27.37
CA ALA A 37 18.71 -1.23 -27.94
C ALA A 37 20.10 -0.72 -27.49
N ALA A 38 20.28 0.61 -27.49
CA ALA A 38 21.54 1.22 -27.04
C ALA A 38 21.78 0.93 -25.53
N GLU A 39 20.73 1.01 -24.72
CA GLU A 39 20.83 0.70 -23.27
C GLU A 39 21.28 -0.73 -23.01
N LEU A 40 20.81 -1.70 -23.80
CA LEU A 40 21.23 -3.10 -23.68
C LEU A 40 22.72 -3.27 -23.95
N MET A 41 23.31 -2.36 -24.75
CA MET A 41 24.74 -2.34 -25.03
C MET A 41 25.56 -1.50 -24.03
N GLY A 42 24.90 -0.90 -23.02
CA GLY A 42 25.54 -0.02 -22.07
C GLY A 42 25.80 1.40 -22.59
N ILE A 43 25.24 1.75 -23.76
CA ILE A 43 25.42 3.07 -24.37
C ILE A 43 24.37 4.04 -23.81
N GLN A 44 24.83 5.08 -23.13
CA GLN A 44 23.96 6.10 -22.54
C GLN A 44 23.73 7.24 -23.51
N ILE A 45 22.56 7.23 -24.17
CA ILE A 45 22.12 8.35 -25.01
C ILE A 45 21.44 9.38 -24.11
N PRO A 46 21.86 10.67 -24.13
CA PRO A 46 21.28 11.68 -23.24
C PRO A 46 19.81 11.93 -23.55
N ARG A 47 18.99 12.18 -22.52
CA ARG A 47 17.53 12.33 -22.69
C ARG A 47 16.89 12.98 -21.47
N PHE A 48 15.71 13.60 -21.66
CA PHE A 48 14.90 14.11 -20.56
C PHE A 48 13.46 13.62 -20.61
N CYS A 49 12.81 13.63 -21.80
CA CYS A 49 11.41 13.26 -21.88
C CYS A 49 11.18 11.75 -21.85
N ASP A 50 12.16 10.97 -22.24
CA ASP A 50 12.06 9.51 -22.28
C ASP A 50 12.00 8.91 -20.87
N HIS A 51 11.15 7.87 -20.70
CA HIS A 51 11.03 7.09 -19.47
C HIS A 51 10.49 5.71 -19.87
N PRO A 52 11.11 4.61 -19.37
CA PRO A 52 10.70 3.27 -19.81
C PRO A 52 9.22 2.94 -19.58
N LEU A 53 8.63 3.48 -18.53
CA LEU A 53 7.24 3.19 -18.15
C LEU A 53 6.22 4.13 -18.79
N LEU A 54 6.66 5.17 -19.57
CA LEU A 54 5.78 6.11 -20.26
C LEU A 54 5.86 5.92 -21.78
N GLU A 55 4.75 6.19 -22.47
CA GLU A 55 4.73 6.11 -23.92
C GLU A 55 5.69 7.13 -24.54
N PRO A 56 6.37 6.77 -25.65
CA PRO A 56 7.31 7.68 -26.30
C PRO A 56 6.64 8.99 -26.77
N VAL A 57 7.35 10.12 -26.63
CA VAL A 57 6.80 11.43 -27.04
C VAL A 57 7.76 12.25 -27.90
N GLY A 58 9.08 12.09 -27.74
CA GLY A 58 10.07 12.82 -28.49
C GLY A 58 10.08 14.35 -28.25
N ALA A 59 9.64 14.81 -27.06
CA ALA A 59 9.43 16.23 -26.76
C ALA A 59 10.73 17.01 -26.60
N CYS A 60 11.71 16.48 -25.84
CA CYS A 60 12.93 17.23 -25.51
C CYS A 60 13.97 17.27 -26.61
N ARG A 61 13.95 16.29 -27.51
CA ARG A 61 14.89 16.15 -28.64
C ARG A 61 16.36 15.95 -28.24
N GLN A 62 16.66 15.69 -26.95
CA GLN A 62 18.04 15.52 -26.51
C GLN A 62 18.69 14.21 -27.00
N CYS A 63 17.87 13.19 -27.31
CA CYS A 63 18.33 11.86 -27.70
C CYS A 63 18.56 11.67 -29.20
N LEU A 64 18.96 12.73 -29.87
CA LEU A 64 19.20 12.69 -31.33
C LEU A 64 20.41 11.81 -31.66
N VAL A 65 20.26 10.91 -32.63
CA VAL A 65 21.31 10.03 -33.15
C VAL A 65 21.33 10.13 -34.67
N GLU A 66 22.47 9.83 -35.27
CA GLU A 66 22.57 9.72 -36.74
C GLU A 66 22.17 8.33 -37.18
N VAL A 67 21.30 8.25 -38.18
CA VAL A 67 20.88 6.98 -38.77
C VAL A 67 21.25 7.02 -40.25
N GLU A 68 22.00 6.03 -40.71
CA GLU A 68 22.47 5.99 -42.11
C GLU A 68 21.28 6.01 -43.07
N GLY A 69 21.42 6.81 -44.15
CA GLY A 69 20.34 7.01 -45.10
C GLY A 69 19.34 8.10 -44.73
N GLN A 70 19.42 8.64 -43.49
CA GLN A 70 18.52 9.72 -43.05
C GLN A 70 19.18 11.10 -43.25
N ARG A 71 18.41 12.07 -43.70
CA ARG A 71 18.92 13.42 -43.95
C ARG A 71 19.17 14.25 -42.69
N LYS A 72 18.55 13.86 -41.58
CA LYS A 72 18.61 14.59 -40.31
C LYS A 72 18.69 13.60 -39.16
N PRO A 73 19.33 13.96 -38.01
CA PRO A 73 19.31 13.11 -36.84
C PRO A 73 17.90 12.79 -36.37
N LEU A 74 17.69 11.56 -35.92
CA LEU A 74 16.40 11.06 -35.41
C LEU A 74 16.41 10.96 -33.89
N ALA A 75 15.23 11.08 -33.27
CA ALA A 75 15.09 10.94 -31.85
C ALA A 75 15.03 9.44 -31.51
N SER A 76 16.10 8.91 -30.90
CA SER A 76 16.22 7.47 -30.59
C SER A 76 15.09 6.95 -29.70
N CYS A 77 14.49 7.82 -28.88
CA CYS A 77 13.40 7.45 -27.97
C CYS A 77 12.05 7.26 -28.67
N THR A 78 11.95 7.59 -29.97
CA THR A 78 10.72 7.39 -30.76
C THR A 78 10.99 6.62 -32.06
N THR A 79 12.24 6.26 -32.33
CA THR A 79 12.63 5.54 -33.55
C THR A 79 12.66 4.05 -33.24
N VAL A 80 11.84 3.28 -33.95
CA VAL A 80 11.78 1.81 -33.83
C VAL A 80 12.95 1.20 -34.60
N ALA A 81 13.64 0.26 -33.98
CA ALA A 81 14.74 -0.50 -34.61
C ALA A 81 14.20 -1.37 -35.74
N THR A 82 14.93 -1.36 -36.87
CA THR A 82 14.62 -2.21 -38.05
C THR A 82 15.87 -2.96 -38.48
N ASP A 83 15.67 -4.01 -39.27
CA ASP A 83 16.78 -4.80 -39.80
C ASP A 83 17.73 -3.94 -40.59
N ASP A 84 19.03 -4.23 -40.46
CA ASP A 84 20.15 -3.58 -41.16
C ASP A 84 20.25 -2.07 -40.87
N MET A 85 19.51 -1.53 -39.86
CA MET A 85 19.63 -0.12 -39.48
C MET A 85 21.03 0.15 -38.92
N VAL A 86 21.70 1.19 -39.40
CA VAL A 86 23.01 1.62 -38.88
C VAL A 86 22.81 2.94 -38.13
N VAL A 87 23.09 2.89 -36.82
CA VAL A 87 22.93 4.02 -35.90
C VAL A 87 24.28 4.44 -35.36
N ARG A 88 24.56 5.74 -35.35
CA ARG A 88 25.75 6.31 -34.72
C ARG A 88 25.30 7.28 -33.62
N THR A 89 25.76 7.03 -32.38
CA THR A 89 25.43 7.90 -31.25
C THR A 89 26.46 9.04 -31.14
N GLN A 90 26.38 9.84 -30.10
CA GLN A 90 27.36 10.90 -29.82
C GLN A 90 28.80 10.37 -29.66
N LEU A 91 28.96 9.06 -29.49
CA LEU A 91 30.28 8.44 -29.31
C LEU A 91 31.02 8.32 -30.66
N THR A 92 30.28 8.16 -31.75
CA THR A 92 30.88 7.89 -33.08
C THR A 92 30.42 8.85 -34.18
N SER A 93 29.51 9.79 -33.90
CA SER A 93 28.96 10.75 -34.88
C SER A 93 29.10 12.18 -34.38
N GLU A 94 29.89 12.97 -35.09
CA GLU A 94 29.99 14.42 -34.87
C GLU A 94 28.63 15.12 -35.11
N ILE A 95 27.81 14.58 -36.01
CA ILE A 95 26.47 15.13 -36.29
C ILE A 95 25.56 14.96 -35.09
N ALA A 96 25.54 13.76 -34.48
CA ALA A 96 24.75 13.46 -33.31
C ALA A 96 25.23 14.29 -32.10
N ASP A 97 26.54 14.33 -31.87
CA ASP A 97 27.15 15.09 -30.77
C ASP A 97 26.80 16.58 -30.88
N LYS A 98 27.02 17.17 -32.08
CA LYS A 98 26.69 18.58 -32.33
C LYS A 98 25.20 18.86 -32.11
N ALA A 99 24.34 17.96 -32.56
CA ALA A 99 22.88 18.10 -32.40
C ALA A 99 22.50 18.09 -30.90
N GLN A 100 23.06 17.16 -30.12
CA GLN A 100 22.79 17.05 -28.68
C GLN A 100 23.31 18.30 -27.93
N HIS A 101 24.51 18.81 -28.27
CA HIS A 101 25.04 20.07 -27.71
C HIS A 101 24.11 21.23 -28.03
N GLY A 102 23.57 21.31 -29.25
CA GLY A 102 22.64 22.37 -29.66
C GLY A 102 21.33 22.33 -28.89
N VAL A 103 20.78 21.12 -28.71
CA VAL A 103 19.54 20.95 -27.93
C VAL A 103 19.79 21.35 -26.46
N MET A 104 20.92 20.93 -25.88
CA MET A 104 21.28 21.33 -24.51
C MET A 104 21.33 22.85 -24.37
N GLU A 105 21.96 23.53 -25.34
CA GLU A 105 22.01 24.99 -25.36
C GLU A 105 20.60 25.61 -25.37
N LEU A 106 19.70 25.09 -26.23
CA LEU A 106 18.31 25.55 -26.27
C LEU A 106 17.57 25.34 -24.94
N LEU A 107 17.80 24.21 -24.24
CA LEU A 107 17.19 23.94 -22.94
C LEU A 107 17.71 24.93 -21.88
N LEU A 108 18.97 25.38 -21.99
CA LEU A 108 19.60 26.22 -20.98
C LEU A 108 19.33 27.72 -21.22
N ILE A 109 18.95 28.15 -22.40
CA ILE A 109 18.74 29.56 -22.74
C ILE A 109 17.89 30.28 -21.66
N ASN A 110 16.72 29.74 -21.36
CA ASN A 110 15.81 30.35 -20.40
C ASN A 110 15.83 29.68 -19.01
N HIS A 111 16.63 28.63 -18.82
CA HIS A 111 16.68 27.95 -17.54
C HIS A 111 17.34 28.89 -16.50
N PRO A 112 16.70 29.12 -15.33
CA PRO A 112 17.22 30.10 -14.37
C PRO A 112 18.51 29.61 -13.69
N LEU A 113 19.31 30.55 -13.18
CA LEU A 113 20.54 30.24 -12.44
C LEU A 113 20.23 29.92 -10.97
N ASP A 114 19.27 29.01 -10.76
CA ASP A 114 18.70 28.68 -9.46
C ASP A 114 19.38 27.50 -8.75
N CYS A 115 20.40 26.87 -9.35
CA CYS A 115 20.97 25.62 -8.79
C CYS A 115 21.30 25.73 -7.29
N PRO A 116 21.86 26.84 -6.79
CA PRO A 116 22.15 26.95 -5.34
C PRO A 116 20.90 26.89 -4.46
N MET A 117 19.72 27.25 -4.96
CA MET A 117 18.47 27.25 -4.20
C MET A 117 17.44 26.24 -4.74
N CYS A 118 17.83 25.41 -5.69
CA CYS A 118 16.93 24.41 -6.31
C CYS A 118 17.02 23.07 -5.56
N ASP A 119 15.91 22.53 -5.13
CA ASP A 119 15.89 21.24 -4.40
C ASP A 119 16.41 20.05 -5.22
N LYS A 120 16.44 20.17 -6.55
CA LYS A 120 17.00 19.13 -7.41
C LYS A 120 18.54 19.27 -7.57
N GLY A 121 19.13 20.35 -7.07
CA GLY A 121 20.57 20.60 -7.17
C GLY A 121 21.39 19.49 -6.53
N GLY A 122 22.30 18.87 -7.30
CA GLY A 122 23.11 17.74 -6.86
C GLY A 122 22.57 16.37 -7.26
N GLU A 123 21.30 16.31 -7.71
CA GLU A 123 20.72 15.07 -8.25
C GLU A 123 19.92 15.37 -9.55
N CYS A 124 20.30 16.42 -10.24
CA CYS A 124 19.55 16.97 -11.38
C CYS A 124 20.07 16.41 -12.71
N PRO A 125 19.24 15.64 -13.45
CA PRO A 125 19.64 15.18 -14.79
C PRO A 125 20.09 16.30 -15.73
N LEU A 126 19.45 17.51 -15.63
CA LEU A 126 19.86 18.64 -16.47
C LEU A 126 21.29 19.09 -16.13
N GLN A 127 21.66 19.17 -14.85
CA GLN A 127 23.05 19.49 -14.45
C GLN A 127 24.01 18.44 -15.02
N ASN A 128 23.72 17.16 -14.79
CA ASN A 128 24.60 16.08 -15.22
C ASN A 128 24.82 16.08 -16.72
N GLN A 129 23.72 16.22 -17.50
CA GLN A 129 23.82 16.22 -18.95
C GLN A 129 24.39 17.52 -19.50
N ALA A 130 24.22 18.65 -18.81
CA ALA A 130 24.88 19.90 -19.20
C ALA A 130 26.40 19.77 -19.07
N MET A 131 26.87 19.03 -18.06
CA MET A 131 28.30 18.77 -17.88
C MET A 131 28.86 17.80 -18.92
N SER A 132 28.12 16.76 -19.28
CA SER A 132 28.62 15.72 -20.22
C SER A 132 28.37 16.05 -21.68
N ASN A 133 27.29 16.75 -22.01
CA ASN A 133 26.83 17.00 -23.37
C ASN A 133 26.52 18.47 -23.66
N GLY A 134 27.02 19.38 -22.81
CA GLY A 134 26.77 20.81 -22.96
C GLY A 134 28.03 21.60 -23.28
N ARG A 135 27.88 22.89 -23.49
CA ARG A 135 28.99 23.82 -23.70
C ARG A 135 29.45 24.40 -22.37
N THR A 136 30.72 24.75 -22.27
CA THR A 136 31.27 25.41 -21.08
C THR A 136 30.83 26.87 -20.98
N ASP A 137 30.58 27.51 -22.13
CA ASP A 137 30.22 28.93 -22.20
C ASP A 137 28.86 29.14 -22.79
N SER A 138 28.13 30.13 -22.31
CA SER A 138 26.85 30.55 -22.87
C SER A 138 27.02 31.61 -23.94
N ARG A 139 26.40 31.45 -25.08
CA ARG A 139 26.34 32.47 -26.13
C ARG A 139 25.12 33.39 -25.99
N PHE A 140 24.26 33.09 -25.01
CA PHE A 140 23.01 33.83 -24.79
C PHE A 140 23.29 35.02 -23.86
N THR A 141 23.05 36.22 -24.40
CA THR A 141 23.36 37.50 -23.72
C THR A 141 22.10 38.27 -23.31
N GLU A 142 20.92 37.79 -23.70
CA GLU A 142 19.66 38.49 -23.43
C GLU A 142 19.10 38.10 -22.04
N ALA A 143 18.06 38.80 -21.60
CA ALA A 143 17.37 38.49 -20.34
C ALA A 143 16.61 37.17 -20.47
N LYS A 144 16.77 36.32 -19.46
CA LYS A 144 16.02 35.06 -19.38
C LYS A 144 14.54 35.35 -19.10
N ARG A 145 13.67 34.51 -19.69
CA ARG A 145 12.22 34.57 -19.46
C ARG A 145 11.88 34.34 -17.98
N THR A 146 10.94 35.11 -17.44
CA THR A 146 10.52 34.98 -16.04
C THR A 146 9.02 34.65 -15.94
N PHE A 147 8.67 33.93 -14.89
CA PHE A 147 7.30 33.60 -14.51
C PHE A 147 7.13 33.81 -13.00
N ALA A 148 5.90 33.95 -12.55
CA ALA A 148 5.59 33.91 -11.12
C ALA A 148 6.05 32.55 -10.55
N LYS A 149 6.74 32.57 -9.41
CA LYS A 149 7.26 31.32 -8.80
C LYS A 149 7.38 31.42 -7.29
N PRO A 150 7.18 30.29 -6.57
CA PRO A 150 6.51 29.09 -7.08
C PRO A 150 5.00 29.29 -7.08
N ILE A 151 4.28 28.44 -7.78
CA ILE A 151 2.84 28.36 -7.64
C ILE A 151 2.47 27.05 -6.95
N ASN A 152 1.48 27.09 -6.06
CA ASN A 152 0.97 25.89 -5.39
C ASN A 152 -0.05 25.23 -6.33
N ILE A 153 0.24 24.01 -6.77
CA ILE A 153 -0.73 23.24 -7.54
C ILE A 153 -1.53 22.27 -6.66
N SER A 154 -1.05 22.06 -5.43
CA SER A 154 -1.79 21.45 -4.33
C SER A 154 -1.12 21.89 -3.02
N ALA A 155 -1.67 21.48 -1.88
CA ALA A 155 -1.02 21.73 -0.59
C ALA A 155 0.39 21.10 -0.53
N GLN A 156 0.59 19.96 -1.21
CA GLN A 156 1.81 19.18 -1.14
C GLN A 156 2.81 19.46 -2.28
N VAL A 157 2.33 19.90 -3.46
CA VAL A 157 3.19 20.03 -4.65
C VAL A 157 3.23 21.47 -5.14
N LEU A 158 4.47 21.96 -5.32
CA LEU A 158 4.76 23.31 -5.84
C LEU A 158 5.36 23.21 -7.23
N LEU A 159 5.01 24.16 -8.10
CA LEU A 159 5.53 24.24 -9.47
C LEU A 159 6.29 25.53 -9.69
N ASP A 160 7.53 25.40 -10.16
CA ASP A 160 8.37 26.51 -10.62
C ASP A 160 8.47 26.42 -12.15
N ARG A 161 7.72 27.27 -12.83
CA ARG A 161 7.63 27.25 -14.30
C ARG A 161 8.93 27.65 -14.98
N GLU A 162 9.75 28.47 -14.33
CA GLU A 162 11.05 28.88 -14.92
C GLU A 162 12.01 27.71 -15.05
N ARG A 163 11.96 26.77 -14.09
CA ARG A 163 12.85 25.60 -14.10
C ARG A 163 12.35 24.48 -15.03
N CYS A 164 11.10 24.58 -15.48
CA CYS A 164 10.49 23.54 -16.32
C CYS A 164 11.13 23.52 -17.72
N ILE A 165 11.53 22.33 -18.18
CA ILE A 165 12.10 22.11 -19.53
C ILE A 165 11.09 21.50 -20.49
N LEU A 166 9.81 21.51 -20.14
CA LEU A 166 8.68 21.08 -20.98
C LEU A 166 8.84 19.65 -21.52
N CYS A 167 9.38 18.75 -20.70
CA CYS A 167 9.64 17.37 -21.11
C CYS A 167 8.39 16.47 -21.07
N ALA A 168 7.29 16.97 -20.51
CA ALA A 168 6.00 16.26 -20.43
C ALA A 168 6.04 14.93 -19.66
N ARG A 169 7.04 14.67 -18.80
CA ARG A 169 7.01 13.46 -17.98
C ARG A 169 5.86 13.49 -16.97
N CYS A 170 5.66 14.63 -16.31
CA CYS A 170 4.63 14.77 -15.26
C CYS A 170 3.21 14.66 -15.85
N THR A 171 2.96 15.31 -16.99
CA THR A 171 1.63 15.27 -17.62
C THR A 171 1.31 13.86 -18.12
N ARG A 172 2.31 13.18 -18.74
CA ARG A 172 2.13 11.80 -19.19
C ARG A 172 1.95 10.84 -18.03
N PHE A 173 2.69 11.02 -16.94
CA PHE A 173 2.50 10.20 -15.73
C PHE A 173 1.06 10.38 -15.20
N SER A 174 0.63 11.63 -15.07
CA SER A 174 -0.69 11.96 -14.53
C SER A 174 -1.80 11.31 -15.35
N ASP A 175 -1.71 11.39 -16.68
CA ASP A 175 -2.69 10.79 -17.58
C ASP A 175 -2.53 9.27 -17.73
N GLN A 176 -1.32 8.82 -18.13
CA GLN A 176 -1.12 7.42 -18.56
C GLN A 176 -1.10 6.44 -17.40
N ILE A 177 -0.46 6.81 -16.28
CA ILE A 177 -0.26 5.92 -15.12
C ILE A 177 -1.36 6.14 -14.09
N ALA A 178 -1.50 7.36 -13.58
CA ALA A 178 -2.46 7.66 -12.50
C ALA A 178 -3.92 7.73 -12.98
N GLY A 179 -4.15 8.17 -14.21
CA GLY A 179 -5.50 8.42 -14.69
C GLY A 179 -6.11 9.71 -14.14
N ASP A 180 -5.25 10.64 -13.74
CA ASP A 180 -5.63 11.91 -13.11
C ASP A 180 -5.03 13.07 -13.92
N PRO A 181 -5.58 13.42 -15.10
CA PRO A 181 -5.01 14.45 -15.97
C PRO A 181 -5.28 15.88 -15.47
N PHE A 182 -4.93 16.16 -14.20
CA PHE A 182 -5.11 17.48 -13.59
C PHE A 182 -3.98 18.45 -13.94
N ILE A 183 -2.84 17.93 -14.38
CA ILE A 183 -1.68 18.75 -14.79
C ILE A 183 -1.43 18.52 -16.27
N ASP A 184 -1.35 19.60 -17.06
CA ASP A 184 -1.24 19.48 -18.51
C ASP A 184 -0.39 20.62 -19.09
N MET A 185 -0.10 20.51 -20.38
CA MET A 185 0.62 21.53 -21.14
C MET A 185 -0.35 22.61 -21.59
N GLN A 186 -0.09 23.83 -21.17
CA GLN A 186 -0.90 25.01 -21.50
C GLN A 186 -0.14 25.89 -22.50
N GLU A 187 -0.86 26.64 -23.31
CA GLU A 187 -0.32 27.54 -24.31
C GLU A 187 0.48 26.79 -25.38
N ARG A 188 1.21 27.50 -26.19
CA ARG A 188 2.06 26.92 -27.24
C ARG A 188 3.23 27.83 -27.59
N GLY A 189 4.22 27.27 -28.28
CA GLY A 189 5.41 28.00 -28.70
C GLY A 189 6.20 28.50 -27.52
N ALA A 190 6.67 29.74 -27.59
CA ALA A 190 7.50 30.35 -26.53
C ALA A 190 6.74 30.54 -25.22
N LEU A 191 5.41 30.55 -25.25
CA LEU A 191 4.57 30.72 -24.06
C LEU A 191 4.17 29.41 -23.41
N GLN A 192 4.49 28.27 -24.03
CA GLN A 192 4.09 26.96 -23.50
C GLN A 192 4.59 26.74 -22.09
N GLN A 193 3.74 26.21 -21.22
CA GLN A 193 4.07 25.94 -19.84
C GLN A 193 3.21 24.81 -19.29
N VAL A 194 3.66 24.20 -18.20
CA VAL A 194 2.88 23.22 -17.45
C VAL A 194 2.02 23.96 -16.43
N GLY A 195 0.80 23.51 -16.23
CA GLY A 195 -0.11 24.11 -15.27
C GLY A 195 -1.30 23.23 -14.92
N ILE A 196 -2.14 23.75 -14.03
CA ILE A 196 -3.41 23.14 -13.68
C ILE A 196 -4.56 23.95 -14.30
N TYR A 197 -5.71 23.32 -14.42
CA TYR A 197 -6.89 23.95 -15.00
C TYR A 197 -7.63 24.80 -13.98
N ALA A 198 -7.85 26.09 -14.30
CA ALA A 198 -8.84 26.96 -13.65
C ALA A 198 -8.93 26.85 -12.12
N ASP A 199 -7.82 26.91 -11.42
CA ASP A 199 -7.76 26.86 -9.95
C ASP A 199 -8.23 25.52 -9.32
N GLU A 200 -8.46 24.50 -10.15
CA GLU A 200 -8.75 23.15 -9.63
C GLU A 200 -7.46 22.55 -9.04
N PRO A 201 -7.46 22.10 -7.77
CA PRO A 201 -6.24 21.53 -7.19
C PRO A 201 -5.85 20.20 -7.84
N PHE A 202 -4.59 19.86 -7.75
CA PHE A 202 -4.06 18.60 -8.27
C PHE A 202 -4.47 17.45 -7.35
N GLU A 203 -5.71 16.98 -7.49
CA GLU A 203 -6.32 15.94 -6.65
C GLU A 203 -5.99 14.52 -7.13
N SER A 204 -4.76 14.11 -6.93
CA SER A 204 -4.31 12.75 -7.27
C SER A 204 -3.67 12.10 -6.05
N TYR A 205 -3.99 10.84 -5.78
CA TYR A 205 -3.32 10.06 -4.76
C TYR A 205 -1.88 9.68 -5.15
N PHE A 206 -1.44 10.07 -6.35
CA PHE A 206 -0.15 9.72 -6.90
C PHE A 206 0.69 10.95 -7.26
N SER A 207 0.28 12.13 -6.79
CA SER A 207 0.88 13.41 -7.19
C SER A 207 2.40 13.48 -6.90
N GLY A 208 2.87 12.84 -5.85
CA GLY A 208 4.29 12.81 -5.49
C GLY A 208 5.19 12.16 -6.54
N ASN A 209 4.64 11.29 -7.39
CA ASN A 209 5.44 10.70 -8.47
C ASN A 209 5.82 11.77 -9.52
N THR A 210 5.00 12.82 -9.69
CA THR A 210 5.35 13.90 -10.60
C THR A 210 6.60 14.65 -10.11
N VAL A 211 6.77 14.74 -8.79
CA VAL A 211 7.98 15.33 -8.17
C VAL A 211 9.19 14.43 -8.43
N GLN A 212 9.05 13.13 -8.22
CA GLN A 212 10.14 12.17 -8.40
C GLN A 212 10.59 12.09 -9.86
N ILE A 213 9.63 11.96 -10.80
CA ILE A 213 9.90 11.77 -12.22
C ILE A 213 10.40 13.04 -12.91
N CYS A 214 10.16 14.22 -12.32
CA CYS A 214 10.59 15.50 -12.90
C CYS A 214 12.12 15.54 -12.97
N PRO A 215 12.71 15.72 -14.17
CA PRO A 215 14.17 15.69 -14.31
C PRO A 215 14.85 16.97 -13.83
N VAL A 216 14.07 17.96 -13.41
CA VAL A 216 14.59 19.26 -12.92
C VAL A 216 13.84 19.63 -11.65
N GLY A 217 14.18 20.78 -11.05
CA GLY A 217 13.52 21.26 -9.85
C GLY A 217 12.26 22.08 -10.10
N ALA A 218 11.53 21.76 -11.20
CA ALA A 218 10.26 22.44 -11.52
C ALA A 218 9.14 22.00 -10.55
N LEU A 219 9.01 20.71 -10.30
CA LEU A 219 8.05 20.19 -9.34
C LEU A 219 8.77 19.79 -8.07
N THR A 220 8.30 20.29 -6.92
CA THR A 220 8.93 20.04 -5.61
C THR A 220 7.86 19.73 -4.57
N GLY A 221 8.22 18.91 -3.59
CA GLY A 221 7.32 18.60 -2.46
C GLY A 221 7.54 19.59 -1.33
N THR A 222 6.44 20.10 -0.77
CA THR A 222 6.48 21.12 0.29
C THR A 222 7.29 20.65 1.50
N VAL A 223 7.12 19.40 1.91
CA VAL A 223 7.76 18.83 3.12
C VAL A 223 9.28 18.86 3.03
N TYR A 224 9.83 18.53 1.85
CA TYR A 224 11.28 18.40 1.66
C TYR A 224 11.95 19.73 1.28
N ARG A 225 11.19 20.67 0.74
CA ARG A 225 11.74 21.90 0.16
C ARG A 225 12.70 22.61 1.10
N PHE A 226 13.93 22.84 0.65
CA PHE A 226 15.01 23.55 1.37
C PHE A 226 15.52 22.84 2.63
N ARG A 227 15.28 21.50 2.75
CA ARG A 227 15.68 20.76 3.98
C ARG A 227 17.10 20.19 3.93
N ALA A 228 17.54 19.76 2.75
CA ALA A 228 18.85 19.11 2.61
C ALA A 228 19.32 19.11 1.16
N ARG A 229 20.60 18.79 0.98
CA ARG A 229 21.17 18.47 -0.33
C ARG A 229 21.33 16.95 -0.44
N PRO A 230 21.32 16.37 -1.65
CA PRO A 230 21.45 14.92 -1.79
C PRO A 230 22.72 14.35 -1.15
N PHE A 231 23.84 15.09 -1.21
CA PHE A 231 25.09 14.64 -0.59
C PHE A 231 25.08 14.68 0.95
N ASP A 232 24.08 15.34 1.55
CA ASP A 232 23.89 15.36 3.01
C ASP A 232 23.04 14.16 3.48
N LEU A 233 22.42 13.44 2.54
CA LEU A 233 21.44 12.41 2.88
C LEU A 233 22.08 11.03 2.93
N VAL A 234 21.62 10.23 3.88
CA VAL A 234 21.81 8.78 3.86
C VAL A 234 20.53 8.18 3.28
N SER A 235 20.68 7.32 2.28
CA SER A 235 19.57 6.67 1.59
C SER A 235 19.52 5.20 1.98
N SER A 236 18.40 4.76 2.53
CA SER A 236 18.21 3.37 2.97
C SER A 236 17.06 2.73 2.21
N PRO A 237 17.24 1.53 1.63
CA PRO A 237 16.13 0.77 1.10
C PRO A 237 15.13 0.48 2.22
N SER A 238 13.85 0.53 1.92
CA SER A 238 12.79 0.30 2.90
C SER A 238 11.53 -0.24 2.21
N VAL A 239 10.54 -0.59 3.01
CA VAL A 239 9.23 -1.08 2.53
C VAL A 239 8.15 -0.22 3.18
N CYS A 240 7.11 0.08 2.42
CA CYS A 240 5.99 0.91 2.90
C CYS A 240 5.17 0.15 3.95
N GLU A 241 4.89 0.83 5.07
CA GLU A 241 4.16 0.26 6.21
C GLU A 241 2.66 0.56 6.22
N HIS A 242 2.12 1.20 5.17
CA HIS A 242 0.75 1.73 5.24
C HIS A 242 -0.33 0.76 4.78
N CYS A 243 -0.07 -0.01 3.73
CA CYS A 243 -1.08 -0.94 3.20
C CYS A 243 -0.44 -2.21 2.66
N ALA A 244 -1.27 -3.18 2.31
CA ALA A 244 -0.81 -4.50 1.88
C ALA A 244 -0.22 -4.53 0.46
N SER A 245 -0.06 -3.39 -0.23
CA SER A 245 0.58 -3.37 -1.56
C SER A 245 2.03 -3.88 -1.54
N GLY A 246 2.78 -3.61 -0.46
CA GLY A 246 4.16 -4.10 -0.34
C GLY A 246 5.20 -3.29 -1.11
N CYS A 247 4.98 -2.00 -1.29
CA CYS A 247 5.83 -1.13 -2.11
C CYS A 247 7.27 -1.05 -1.62
N ALA A 248 8.24 -1.24 -2.53
CA ALA A 248 9.62 -0.88 -2.28
C ALA A 248 9.73 0.64 -2.19
N GLN A 249 10.51 1.10 -1.22
CA GLN A 249 10.75 2.54 -1.01
C GLN A 249 12.22 2.79 -0.74
N ARG A 250 12.61 4.04 -0.89
CA ARG A 250 13.90 4.57 -0.42
C ARG A 250 13.59 5.64 0.62
N THR A 251 14.10 5.45 1.82
CA THR A 251 13.99 6.43 2.92
C THR A 251 15.26 7.24 2.99
N ASP A 252 15.16 8.55 2.70
CA ASP A 252 16.28 9.49 2.77
C ASP A 252 16.21 10.24 4.10
N HIS A 253 17.31 10.17 4.86
CA HIS A 253 17.38 10.74 6.19
C HIS A 253 18.70 11.47 6.45
N ARG A 254 18.70 12.29 7.49
CA ARG A 254 19.88 13.06 7.91
C ARG A 254 19.79 13.30 9.41
N ARG A 255 20.87 13.01 10.13
CA ARG A 255 20.98 13.25 11.59
C ARG A 255 19.80 12.64 12.38
N GLY A 256 19.46 11.38 12.08
CA GLY A 256 18.41 10.66 12.80
C GLY A 256 16.97 11.05 12.45
N LYS A 257 16.77 11.87 11.40
CA LYS A 257 15.43 12.32 10.99
C LYS A 257 15.19 12.00 9.52
N VAL A 258 14.05 11.37 9.23
CA VAL A 258 13.58 11.14 7.85
C VAL A 258 13.18 12.48 7.25
N LEU A 259 13.68 12.77 6.05
CA LEU A 259 13.39 14.02 5.34
C LEU A 259 12.49 13.81 4.13
N ARG A 260 12.61 12.64 3.46
CA ARG A 260 11.72 12.29 2.34
C ARG A 260 11.73 10.79 2.10
N ARG A 261 10.69 10.31 1.43
CA ARG A 261 10.62 8.96 0.88
C ARG A 261 10.40 9.05 -0.62
N LEU A 262 11.00 8.12 -1.35
CA LEU A 262 10.85 7.97 -2.79
C LEU A 262 10.43 6.54 -3.08
N ALA A 263 9.75 6.33 -4.20
CA ALA A 263 9.47 4.98 -4.67
C ALA A 263 10.80 4.29 -4.97
N GLY A 264 10.92 3.04 -4.56
CA GLY A 264 12.02 2.17 -4.99
C GLY A 264 11.67 1.57 -6.35
N ASP A 265 12.70 1.10 -7.07
CA ASP A 265 12.53 0.42 -8.33
C ASP A 265 12.27 -1.07 -8.05
N ASP A 266 11.05 -1.53 -8.34
CA ASP A 266 10.64 -2.92 -8.13
C ASP A 266 9.62 -3.32 -9.21
N PRO A 267 10.10 -3.85 -10.35
CA PRO A 267 9.21 -4.22 -11.46
C PRO A 267 8.13 -5.23 -11.08
N GLU A 268 8.38 -6.08 -10.09
CA GLU A 268 7.42 -7.10 -9.67
C GLU A 268 6.26 -6.54 -8.84
N VAL A 269 6.49 -5.43 -8.10
CA VAL A 269 5.50 -4.89 -7.17
C VAL A 269 5.01 -3.52 -7.63
N ASN A 270 5.77 -2.46 -7.34
CA ASN A 270 5.30 -1.08 -7.56
C ASN A 270 6.00 -0.36 -8.73
N GLU A 271 6.78 -1.08 -9.52
CA GLU A 271 7.57 -0.49 -10.61
C GLU A 271 8.43 0.66 -10.03
N GLU A 272 8.15 1.90 -10.42
CA GLU A 272 8.84 3.09 -9.89
C GLU A 272 7.85 4.03 -9.18
N TRP A 273 6.66 3.51 -8.77
CA TRP A 273 5.57 4.35 -8.28
C TRP A 273 5.23 4.05 -6.82
N ASN A 274 4.76 5.08 -6.10
CA ASN A 274 4.08 4.88 -4.82
C ASN A 274 2.94 5.89 -4.69
N CYS A 275 2.04 5.66 -3.73
CA CYS A 275 0.97 6.62 -3.46
C CYS A 275 1.48 7.72 -2.53
N ASP A 276 0.74 8.81 -2.48
CA ASP A 276 1.12 9.99 -1.68
C ASP A 276 1.15 9.68 -0.17
N LYS A 277 0.27 8.79 0.32
CA LYS A 277 0.32 8.32 1.71
C LYS A 277 1.66 7.64 2.00
N GLY A 278 2.07 6.68 1.16
CA GLY A 278 3.35 5.98 1.33
C GLY A 278 4.55 6.91 1.25
N ARG A 279 4.46 7.95 0.40
CA ARG A 279 5.56 8.90 0.18
C ARG A 279 5.73 9.88 1.33
N TRP A 280 4.63 10.39 1.89
CA TRP A 280 4.70 11.54 2.81
C TRP A 280 4.28 11.24 4.25
N ALA A 281 3.58 10.15 4.52
CA ALA A 281 3.11 9.82 5.87
C ALA A 281 4.22 9.12 6.67
N PHE A 282 5.25 9.85 7.07
CA PHE A 282 6.33 9.33 7.89
C PHE A 282 6.57 10.16 9.16
N THR A 283 5.89 11.29 9.31
CA THR A 283 6.12 12.20 10.44
C THR A 283 5.51 11.70 11.74
N TYR A 284 4.58 10.72 11.67
CA TYR A 284 3.96 10.10 12.85
C TYR A 284 5.00 9.59 13.86
N ALA A 285 6.15 9.13 13.37
CA ALA A 285 7.21 8.55 14.19
C ALA A 285 7.99 9.59 15.02
N THR A 286 7.74 10.87 14.81
CA THR A 286 8.44 11.95 15.50
C THR A 286 7.47 12.97 16.11
N GLN A 287 6.22 12.59 16.33
CA GLN A 287 5.24 13.46 16.95
C GLN A 287 5.55 13.63 18.45
N PRO A 288 5.14 14.73 19.07
CA PRO A 288 5.43 14.99 20.49
C PRO A 288 4.87 13.96 21.47
N ASP A 289 3.85 13.21 21.08
CA ASP A 289 3.20 12.18 21.90
C ASP A 289 3.83 10.79 21.75
N VAL A 290 5.00 10.68 21.11
CA VAL A 290 5.75 9.41 21.03
C VAL A 290 6.21 9.00 22.43
N ILE A 291 5.98 7.74 22.80
CA ILE A 291 6.34 7.18 24.10
C ILE A 291 7.82 6.77 24.03
N THR A 292 8.64 7.33 24.92
CA THR A 292 10.10 7.11 24.90
C THR A 292 10.59 6.26 26.06
N THR A 293 9.75 6.04 27.07
CA THR A 293 10.07 5.21 28.26
C THR A 293 8.86 4.37 28.61
N PRO A 294 9.04 3.19 29.20
CA PRO A 294 7.89 2.42 29.69
C PRO A 294 7.09 3.21 30.73
N LEU A 295 5.79 2.96 30.77
CA LEU A 295 4.87 3.62 31.71
C LEU A 295 4.14 2.56 32.53
N ILE A 296 3.84 2.88 33.80
CA ILE A 296 3.02 2.04 34.69
C ILE A 296 2.02 2.93 35.46
N ARG A 297 0.97 2.33 35.99
CA ARG A 297 0.04 3.03 36.88
C ARG A 297 0.71 3.33 38.24
N ASP A 298 0.58 4.58 38.69
CA ASP A 298 1.18 5.03 39.94
C ASP A 298 0.56 4.33 41.15
N GLY A 299 1.38 3.71 41.99
CA GLY A 299 0.99 3.09 43.22
C GLY A 299 0.08 1.85 43.07
N GLY A 300 -0.06 1.32 41.85
CA GLY A 300 -0.95 0.18 41.57
C GLY A 300 -2.44 0.52 41.63
N ASP A 301 -2.79 1.81 41.61
CA ASP A 301 -4.17 2.26 41.53
C ASP A 301 -4.64 2.15 40.07
N PRO A 302 -5.66 1.33 39.75
CA PRO A 302 -6.15 1.19 38.37
C PRO A 302 -6.60 2.52 37.74
N LYS A 303 -6.89 3.51 38.55
CA LYS A 303 -7.28 4.85 38.09
C LYS A 303 -6.17 5.88 38.27
N GLY A 304 -4.99 5.42 38.71
CA GLY A 304 -3.81 6.29 38.89
C GLY A 304 -3.26 6.81 37.57
N ALA A 305 -2.45 7.87 37.65
CA ALA A 305 -1.79 8.40 36.48
C ALA A 305 -0.72 7.42 35.94
N LEU A 306 -0.54 7.39 34.63
CA LEU A 306 0.60 6.67 34.03
C LEU A 306 1.87 7.46 34.30
N VAL A 307 2.87 6.82 34.88
CA VAL A 307 4.16 7.44 35.22
C VAL A 307 5.31 6.70 34.55
N PRO A 308 6.34 7.43 34.07
CA PRO A 308 7.52 6.79 33.49
C PRO A 308 8.27 5.92 34.51
N THR A 309 8.76 4.77 34.03
CA THR A 309 9.51 3.83 34.86
C THR A 309 10.65 3.17 34.08
N SER A 310 11.45 2.36 34.77
CA SER A 310 12.52 1.59 34.09
C SER A 310 11.93 0.37 33.36
N TRP A 311 12.64 -0.09 32.35
CA TRP A 311 12.27 -1.32 31.63
C TRP A 311 12.14 -2.50 32.57
N SER A 312 13.10 -2.70 33.51
CA SER A 312 13.06 -3.82 34.44
C SER A 312 11.84 -3.79 35.38
N HIS A 313 11.44 -2.60 35.85
CA HIS A 313 10.28 -2.46 36.71
C HIS A 313 8.99 -2.71 35.90
N ALA A 314 8.86 -2.12 34.71
CA ALA A 314 7.68 -2.36 33.85
C ALA A 314 7.55 -3.84 33.49
N MET A 315 8.67 -4.49 33.16
CA MET A 315 8.68 -5.95 32.87
C MET A 315 8.18 -6.77 34.07
N ALA A 316 8.69 -6.47 35.28
CA ALA A 316 8.27 -7.18 36.46
C ALA A 316 6.77 -7.02 36.76
N VAL A 317 6.24 -5.79 36.61
CA VAL A 317 4.80 -5.52 36.83
C VAL A 317 3.96 -6.26 35.78
N ALA A 318 4.36 -6.18 34.49
CA ALA A 318 3.63 -6.85 33.41
C ALA A 318 3.67 -8.37 33.55
N ALA A 319 4.85 -8.92 33.88
CA ALA A 319 5.01 -10.37 34.09
C ALA A 319 4.12 -10.87 35.22
N GLN A 320 4.09 -10.15 36.34
CA GLN A 320 3.26 -10.51 37.50
C GLN A 320 1.77 -10.51 37.16
N GLY A 321 1.29 -9.43 36.52
CA GLY A 321 -0.11 -9.28 36.12
C GLY A 321 -0.56 -10.33 35.12
N LEU A 322 0.23 -10.55 34.08
CA LEU A 322 -0.09 -11.54 33.04
C LEU A 322 0.01 -12.97 33.57
N ALA A 323 0.98 -13.27 34.45
CA ALA A 323 1.09 -14.61 35.09
C ALA A 323 -0.13 -14.91 35.93
N ALA A 324 -0.66 -13.94 36.67
CA ALA A 324 -1.89 -14.10 37.47
C ALA A 324 -3.13 -14.34 36.59
N ALA A 325 -3.09 -13.91 35.35
CA ALA A 325 -4.19 -14.04 34.39
C ALA A 325 -3.97 -15.17 33.35
N ARG A 326 -2.95 -16.03 33.56
CA ARG A 326 -2.63 -17.12 32.61
C ARG A 326 -3.88 -17.97 32.33
N GLY A 327 -4.17 -18.25 31.06
CA GLY A 327 -5.36 -18.96 30.59
C GLY A 327 -6.61 -18.09 30.50
N ARG A 328 -6.54 -16.83 30.98
CA ARG A 328 -7.67 -15.89 30.96
C ARG A 328 -7.21 -14.51 30.40
N THR A 329 -6.33 -14.53 29.39
CA THR A 329 -5.82 -13.31 28.74
C THR A 329 -6.20 -13.33 27.26
N GLY A 330 -6.74 -12.22 26.75
CA GLY A 330 -6.97 -12.02 25.33
C GLY A 330 -5.83 -11.21 24.70
N VAL A 331 -5.50 -11.50 23.45
CA VAL A 331 -4.41 -10.84 22.72
C VAL A 331 -4.98 -10.19 21.45
N LEU A 332 -4.84 -8.87 21.31
CA LEU A 332 -5.31 -8.12 20.14
C LEU A 332 -4.10 -7.51 19.44
N VAL A 333 -3.95 -7.83 18.14
CA VAL A 333 -2.80 -7.43 17.33
C VAL A 333 -3.27 -6.48 16.23
N GLY A 334 -2.72 -5.28 16.19
CA GLY A 334 -3.06 -4.29 15.17
C GLY A 334 -2.30 -4.49 13.86
N GLY A 335 -2.76 -3.82 12.82
CA GLY A 335 -2.25 -4.00 11.46
C GLY A 335 -0.89 -3.36 11.15
N ARG A 336 -0.17 -2.81 12.16
CA ARG A 336 1.16 -2.22 11.97
C ARG A 336 2.31 -3.21 12.21
N VAL A 337 2.02 -4.37 12.76
CA VAL A 337 3.09 -5.31 13.18
C VAL A 337 3.77 -5.94 11.98
N THR A 338 5.07 -6.22 12.12
CA THR A 338 5.81 -7.00 11.12
C THR A 338 5.42 -8.49 11.26
N TRP A 339 5.82 -9.29 10.29
CA TRP A 339 5.59 -10.74 10.31
C TRP A 339 6.21 -11.36 11.55
N GLU A 340 7.43 -10.93 11.90
CA GLU A 340 8.16 -11.43 13.07
C GLU A 340 7.51 -10.99 14.38
N ASP A 341 7.02 -9.75 14.44
CA ASP A 341 6.28 -9.27 15.62
C ASP A 341 4.99 -10.07 15.79
N ALA A 342 4.22 -10.27 14.71
CA ALA A 342 2.96 -11.04 14.75
C ALA A 342 3.23 -12.48 15.19
N TYR A 343 4.34 -13.07 14.72
CA TYR A 343 4.75 -14.41 15.15
C TYR A 343 5.03 -14.46 16.67
N ALA A 344 5.73 -13.46 17.18
CA ALA A 344 6.01 -13.38 18.61
C ALA A 344 4.71 -13.28 19.42
N TYR A 345 3.74 -12.47 18.98
CA TYR A 345 2.42 -12.40 19.63
C TYR A 345 1.73 -13.76 19.59
N ALA A 346 1.72 -14.43 18.42
CA ALA A 346 1.05 -15.73 18.26
C ALA A 346 1.68 -16.82 19.15
N LYS A 347 3.00 -16.81 19.26
CA LYS A 347 3.74 -17.77 20.10
C LYS A 347 3.55 -17.44 21.59
N PHE A 348 3.68 -16.16 21.97
CA PHE A 348 3.51 -15.67 23.35
C PHE A 348 2.12 -16.03 23.90
N ALA A 349 1.07 -15.78 23.09
CA ALA A 349 -0.30 -16.13 23.49
C ALA A 349 -0.42 -17.61 23.88
N ARG A 350 0.16 -18.48 23.07
CA ARG A 350 -0.04 -19.93 23.23
C ARG A 350 0.85 -20.55 24.30
N ILE A 351 2.14 -20.20 24.34
CA ILE A 351 3.07 -20.88 25.27
C ILE A 351 3.25 -20.11 26.59
N THR A 352 3.19 -18.78 26.56
CA THR A 352 3.38 -17.97 27.76
C THR A 352 2.05 -17.75 28.51
N LEU A 353 1.02 -17.35 27.75
CA LEU A 353 -0.30 -17.06 28.33
C LEU A 353 -1.23 -18.28 28.37
N GLY A 354 -0.96 -19.32 27.56
CA GLY A 354 -1.77 -20.56 27.57
C GLY A 354 -3.15 -20.37 26.93
N THR A 355 -3.26 -19.54 25.90
CA THR A 355 -4.56 -19.20 25.30
C THR A 355 -4.47 -19.18 23.77
N ASN A 356 -5.60 -19.48 23.12
CA ASN A 356 -5.81 -19.24 21.68
C ASN A 356 -6.68 -18.00 21.43
N ASP A 357 -6.99 -17.23 22.47
CA ASP A 357 -7.72 -15.96 22.34
C ASP A 357 -6.77 -14.91 21.76
N ILE A 358 -6.56 -14.96 20.44
CA ILE A 358 -5.69 -14.02 19.72
C ILE A 358 -6.32 -13.71 18.36
N ASP A 359 -6.38 -12.42 18.02
CA ASP A 359 -6.86 -12.02 16.69
C ASP A 359 -6.11 -10.77 16.21
N PHE A 360 -5.75 -10.77 14.91
CA PHE A 360 -5.12 -9.63 14.27
C PHE A 360 -6.14 -8.69 13.61
N ARG A 361 -7.40 -9.09 13.51
CA ARG A 361 -8.43 -8.34 12.79
C ARG A 361 -9.05 -7.27 13.68
N ALA A 362 -8.21 -6.30 14.08
CA ALA A 362 -8.61 -5.13 14.88
C ALA A 362 -9.41 -4.14 14.01
N ARG A 363 -10.55 -4.61 13.47
CA ARG A 363 -11.43 -3.92 12.51
C ARG A 363 -12.74 -4.71 12.37
N PRO A 364 -13.75 -4.18 11.66
CA PRO A 364 -14.95 -4.99 11.38
C PRO A 364 -14.56 -6.30 10.67
N HIS A 365 -15.08 -7.42 11.16
CA HIS A 365 -14.73 -8.77 10.69
C HIS A 365 -15.89 -9.73 10.97
N SER A 366 -15.69 -11.02 10.70
CA SER A 366 -16.68 -12.05 11.01
C SER A 366 -16.02 -13.41 11.22
N ALA A 367 -16.74 -14.35 11.80
CA ALA A 367 -16.31 -15.75 11.89
C ALA A 367 -16.17 -16.36 10.48
N GLU A 368 -17.06 -15.98 9.56
CA GLU A 368 -16.97 -16.41 8.16
C GLU A 368 -15.60 -16.04 7.55
N GLU A 369 -15.09 -14.84 7.87
CA GLU A 369 -13.78 -14.41 7.37
C GLU A 369 -12.66 -15.28 7.94
N ALA A 370 -12.72 -15.65 9.22
CA ALA A 370 -11.70 -16.51 9.82
C ALA A 370 -11.63 -17.85 9.08
N ASP A 371 -12.78 -18.46 8.83
CA ASP A 371 -12.85 -19.73 8.10
C ASP A 371 -12.38 -19.58 6.65
N PHE A 372 -12.77 -18.48 5.98
CA PHE A 372 -12.34 -18.19 4.62
C PHE A 372 -10.81 -18.05 4.53
N LEU A 373 -10.24 -17.26 5.43
CA LEU A 373 -8.80 -17.01 5.45
C LEU A 373 -8.02 -18.31 5.73
N ALA A 374 -8.50 -19.10 6.68
CA ALA A 374 -7.87 -20.38 7.02
C ALA A 374 -7.94 -21.42 5.89
N ALA A 375 -9.05 -21.43 5.15
CA ALA A 375 -9.26 -22.41 4.09
C ALA A 375 -8.62 -22.01 2.77
N ARG A 376 -8.61 -20.72 2.43
CA ARG A 376 -8.34 -20.26 1.06
C ARG A 376 -7.07 -19.43 0.91
N ILE A 377 -6.57 -18.80 1.99
CA ILE A 377 -5.50 -17.80 1.90
C ILE A 377 -4.24 -18.23 2.66
N ALA A 378 -4.38 -18.57 3.94
CA ALA A 378 -3.24 -18.89 4.81
C ALA A 378 -2.48 -20.12 4.32
N GLY A 379 -1.15 -20.03 4.33
CA GLY A 379 -0.28 -21.14 3.95
C GLY A 379 -0.32 -21.48 2.46
N ARG A 380 -0.77 -20.55 1.62
CA ARG A 380 -0.86 -20.79 0.17
C ARG A 380 -0.01 -19.79 -0.60
N HIS A 381 1.26 -19.92 -0.58
CA HIS A 381 2.21 -19.06 -1.33
C HIS A 381 1.55 -17.97 -2.22
N MET A 382 2.25 -17.45 -3.18
CA MET A 382 1.70 -16.46 -4.11
C MET A 382 0.76 -17.14 -5.13
N ALA A 383 -0.49 -17.37 -4.72
CA ALA A 383 -1.52 -17.94 -5.61
C ALA A 383 -1.86 -16.97 -6.76
N VAL A 384 -1.81 -15.68 -6.48
CA VAL A 384 -2.03 -14.61 -7.48
C VAL A 384 -0.95 -13.54 -7.24
N SER A 385 -0.35 -13.06 -8.32
CA SER A 385 0.67 -12.01 -8.28
C SER A 385 0.24 -10.76 -9.05
N TYR A 386 1.00 -9.67 -8.93
CA TYR A 386 0.79 -8.48 -9.76
C TYR A 386 0.91 -8.80 -11.25
N ALA A 387 1.84 -9.68 -11.62
CA ALA A 387 2.01 -10.09 -13.02
C ALA A 387 0.78 -10.86 -13.52
N ASP A 388 0.17 -11.67 -12.66
CA ASP A 388 -1.07 -12.37 -13.01
C ASP A 388 -2.21 -11.38 -13.29
N LEU A 389 -2.31 -10.30 -12.52
CA LEU A 389 -3.33 -9.27 -12.76
C LEU A 389 -3.17 -8.62 -14.14
N GLU A 390 -1.91 -8.44 -14.59
CA GLU A 390 -1.62 -7.81 -15.87
C GLU A 390 -1.94 -8.72 -17.06
N SER A 391 -1.97 -10.03 -16.85
CA SER A 391 -2.22 -11.03 -17.92
C SER A 391 -3.53 -11.79 -17.76
N ALA A 392 -4.32 -11.48 -16.73
CA ALA A 392 -5.58 -12.18 -16.46
C ALA A 392 -6.57 -12.03 -17.62
N PRO A 393 -7.34 -13.07 -17.96
CA PRO A 393 -8.44 -12.91 -18.92
C PRO A 393 -9.57 -12.02 -18.38
N VAL A 394 -9.72 -11.93 -17.06
CA VAL A 394 -10.71 -11.06 -16.39
C VAL A 394 -10.32 -10.92 -14.91
N VAL A 395 -10.63 -9.76 -14.33
CA VAL A 395 -10.51 -9.54 -12.87
C VAL A 395 -11.86 -9.06 -12.33
N LEU A 396 -12.36 -9.76 -11.29
CA LEU A 396 -13.60 -9.38 -10.58
C LEU A 396 -13.23 -8.85 -9.19
N LEU A 397 -13.68 -7.65 -8.85
CA LEU A 397 -13.46 -7.00 -7.54
C LEU A 397 -14.74 -7.08 -6.72
N VAL A 398 -14.64 -7.50 -5.46
CA VAL A 398 -15.80 -7.60 -4.55
C VAL A 398 -15.42 -7.07 -3.18
N GLY A 399 -16.19 -6.08 -2.68
CA GLY A 399 -15.89 -5.45 -1.39
C GLY A 399 -14.53 -4.75 -1.37
N PHE A 400 -14.07 -4.26 -2.54
CA PHE A 400 -12.71 -3.75 -2.69
C PHE A 400 -12.68 -2.57 -3.67
N GLU A 401 -12.14 -1.44 -3.20
CA GLU A 401 -11.90 -0.24 -4.03
C GLU A 401 -10.39 0.01 -4.09
N PRO A 402 -9.73 -0.52 -5.12
CA PRO A 402 -8.25 -0.52 -5.11
C PRO A 402 -7.61 0.87 -5.09
N GLU A 403 -8.23 1.90 -5.68
CA GLU A 403 -7.62 3.25 -5.66
C GLU A 403 -7.43 3.77 -4.23
N ASP A 404 -8.41 3.50 -3.36
CA ASP A 404 -8.38 3.95 -1.95
C ASP A 404 -7.70 2.94 -1.03
N GLU A 405 -7.90 1.63 -1.25
CA GLU A 405 -7.52 0.60 -0.29
C GLU A 405 -6.15 -0.04 -0.57
N SER A 406 -5.75 -0.12 -1.85
CA SER A 406 -4.44 -0.68 -2.24
C SER A 406 -3.98 -0.04 -3.56
N PRO A 407 -3.45 1.20 -3.50
CA PRO A 407 -3.22 2.00 -4.71
C PRO A 407 -2.31 1.37 -5.77
N ILE A 408 -1.37 0.51 -5.41
CA ILE A 408 -0.53 -0.15 -6.42
C ILE A 408 -1.34 -1.23 -7.17
N VAL A 409 -2.24 -1.93 -6.48
CA VAL A 409 -3.18 -2.84 -7.18
C VAL A 409 -3.98 -2.05 -8.22
N PHE A 410 -4.46 -0.84 -7.83
CA PHE A 410 -5.16 0.04 -8.79
C PHE A 410 -4.29 0.36 -10.00
N LEU A 411 -3.04 0.80 -9.79
CA LEU A 411 -2.15 1.16 -10.91
C LEU A 411 -1.90 -0.04 -11.84
N ARG A 412 -1.71 -1.25 -11.26
CA ARG A 412 -1.49 -2.47 -12.04
C ARG A 412 -2.74 -2.88 -12.83
N LEU A 413 -3.93 -2.79 -12.20
CA LEU A 413 -5.20 -3.07 -12.90
C LEU A 413 -5.46 -2.05 -14.00
N ARG A 414 -5.16 -0.76 -13.75
CA ARG A 414 -5.29 0.28 -14.77
C ARG A 414 -4.33 0.01 -15.94
N LYS A 415 -3.09 -0.37 -15.64
CA LYS A 415 -2.10 -0.76 -16.67
C LYS A 415 -2.62 -1.96 -17.46
N ALA A 416 -3.14 -3.00 -16.78
CA ALA A 416 -3.70 -4.19 -17.42
C ALA A 416 -4.86 -3.82 -18.37
N ALA A 417 -5.80 -3.02 -17.89
CA ALA A 417 -6.96 -2.60 -18.70
C ALA A 417 -6.53 -1.76 -19.91
N ARG A 418 -5.59 -0.82 -19.69
CA ARG A 418 -5.17 0.12 -20.72
C ARG A 418 -4.27 -0.53 -21.78
N ARG A 419 -3.27 -1.31 -21.37
CA ARG A 419 -2.27 -1.89 -22.28
C ARG A 419 -2.65 -3.27 -22.81
N HIS A 420 -3.28 -4.09 -21.96
CA HIS A 420 -3.58 -5.49 -22.29
C HIS A 420 -5.08 -5.74 -22.49
N ARG A 421 -5.91 -4.70 -22.27
CA ARG A 421 -7.37 -4.74 -22.43
C ARG A 421 -8.04 -5.76 -21.51
N VAL A 422 -7.43 -6.01 -20.34
CA VAL A 422 -8.00 -6.92 -19.34
C VAL A 422 -9.34 -6.33 -18.86
N PRO A 423 -10.45 -7.04 -18.98
CA PRO A 423 -11.71 -6.56 -18.46
C PRO A 423 -11.73 -6.63 -16.94
N VAL A 424 -12.09 -5.52 -16.30
CA VAL A 424 -12.21 -5.40 -14.84
C VAL A 424 -13.70 -5.20 -14.51
N TYR A 425 -14.21 -6.02 -13.61
CA TYR A 425 -15.60 -5.89 -13.10
C TYR A 425 -15.56 -5.61 -11.62
N THR A 426 -16.54 -4.87 -11.11
CA THR A 426 -16.73 -4.72 -9.66
C THR A 426 -18.18 -4.90 -9.30
N ILE A 427 -18.45 -5.63 -8.21
CA ILE A 427 -19.78 -5.73 -7.60
C ILE A 427 -19.87 -4.60 -6.56
N ALA A 428 -20.76 -3.63 -6.78
CA ALA A 428 -20.88 -2.44 -5.94
C ALA A 428 -22.22 -1.72 -6.20
N PRO A 429 -22.65 -0.84 -5.28
CA PRO A 429 -23.89 -0.07 -5.52
C PRO A 429 -23.75 1.01 -6.60
N PHE A 430 -22.54 1.48 -6.88
CA PHE A 430 -22.31 2.52 -7.89
C PHE A 430 -20.87 2.42 -8.45
N ALA A 431 -20.67 3.00 -9.63
CA ALA A 431 -19.36 3.05 -10.26
C ALA A 431 -18.51 4.17 -9.62
N THR A 432 -17.32 3.80 -9.14
CA THR A 432 -16.39 4.76 -8.52
C THR A 432 -15.54 5.45 -9.58
N GLY A 433 -14.83 6.52 -9.17
CA GLY A 433 -13.81 7.15 -10.01
C GLY A 433 -12.69 6.16 -10.36
N GLY A 434 -12.26 5.35 -9.39
CA GLY A 434 -11.25 4.31 -9.63
C GLY A 434 -11.69 3.31 -10.70
N LEU A 435 -12.94 2.84 -10.62
CA LEU A 435 -13.47 1.91 -11.62
C LEU A 435 -13.45 2.53 -13.03
N HIS A 436 -13.88 3.80 -13.16
CA HIS A 436 -13.85 4.50 -14.46
C HIS A 436 -12.42 4.61 -15.00
N LYS A 437 -11.44 4.94 -14.14
CA LYS A 437 -10.04 5.04 -14.53
C LYS A 437 -9.47 3.71 -15.02
N MET A 438 -10.00 2.59 -14.52
CA MET A 438 -9.62 1.24 -14.95
C MET A 438 -10.43 0.78 -16.18
N SER A 439 -11.30 1.65 -16.74
CA SER A 439 -12.26 1.27 -17.79
C SER A 439 -13.12 0.08 -17.39
N GLY A 440 -13.38 -0.03 -16.09
CA GLY A 440 -14.07 -1.18 -15.51
C GLY A 440 -15.58 -1.11 -15.66
N ARG A 441 -16.22 -2.24 -15.42
CA ARG A 441 -17.69 -2.41 -15.55
C ARG A 441 -18.31 -2.72 -14.20
N LEU A 442 -19.40 -2.04 -13.91
CA LEU A 442 -20.13 -2.21 -12.68
C LEU A 442 -21.16 -3.35 -12.80
N ILE A 443 -21.12 -4.28 -11.85
CA ILE A 443 -22.20 -5.24 -11.60
C ILE A 443 -22.95 -4.66 -10.42
N LYS A 444 -24.04 -3.99 -10.73
CA LYS A 444 -24.76 -3.14 -9.76
C LYS A 444 -25.61 -3.99 -8.80
N THR A 445 -25.40 -3.79 -7.49
CA THR A 445 -26.20 -4.44 -6.46
C THR A 445 -26.41 -3.48 -5.28
N VAL A 446 -27.42 -3.77 -4.45
CA VAL A 446 -27.60 -3.04 -3.19
C VAL A 446 -26.64 -3.59 -2.13
N PRO A 447 -26.28 -2.81 -1.09
CA PRO A 447 -25.46 -3.33 0.00
C PRO A 447 -26.12 -4.56 0.64
N GLY A 448 -25.34 -5.64 0.83
CA GLY A 448 -25.84 -6.93 1.31
C GLY A 448 -26.34 -7.85 0.20
N GLY A 449 -26.40 -7.37 -1.04
CA GLY A 449 -26.78 -8.18 -2.19
C GLY A 449 -25.59 -8.85 -2.89
N GLU A 450 -24.38 -8.64 -2.40
CA GLU A 450 -23.15 -9.17 -3.00
C GLU A 450 -23.17 -10.70 -3.13
N PRO A 451 -23.66 -11.49 -2.13
CA PRO A 451 -23.68 -12.95 -2.28
C PRO A 451 -24.55 -13.41 -3.44
N ALA A 452 -25.76 -12.84 -3.57
CA ALA A 452 -26.67 -13.19 -4.69
C ALA A 452 -26.05 -12.81 -6.04
N ALA A 453 -25.42 -11.61 -6.11
CA ALA A 453 -24.75 -11.17 -7.33
C ALA A 453 -23.60 -12.11 -7.71
N LEU A 454 -22.83 -12.62 -6.72
CA LEU A 454 -21.76 -13.59 -6.95
C LEU A 454 -22.30 -14.92 -7.46
N ASP A 455 -23.37 -15.42 -6.84
CA ASP A 455 -24.00 -16.70 -7.25
C ASP A 455 -24.57 -16.58 -8.67
N ASP A 456 -25.20 -15.46 -9.01
CA ASP A 456 -25.72 -15.20 -10.36
C ASP A 456 -24.62 -15.18 -11.43
N LEU A 457 -23.40 -14.78 -11.06
CA LEU A 457 -22.26 -14.74 -11.99
C LEU A 457 -21.72 -16.12 -12.35
N ALA A 458 -22.12 -17.18 -11.65
CA ALA A 458 -21.69 -18.54 -12.00
C ALA A 458 -22.12 -18.94 -13.42
N THR A 459 -23.11 -18.24 -13.97
CA THR A 459 -23.60 -18.48 -15.34
C THR A 459 -23.58 -17.16 -16.13
N GLY A 460 -23.56 -17.27 -17.45
CA GLY A 460 -23.58 -16.11 -18.34
C GLY A 460 -22.20 -15.59 -18.70
N ALA A 461 -22.17 -14.51 -19.45
CA ALA A 461 -20.95 -14.02 -20.11
C ALA A 461 -19.77 -13.73 -19.16
N VAL A 462 -20.05 -13.22 -17.96
CA VAL A 462 -18.97 -12.96 -16.98
C VAL A 462 -18.50 -14.29 -16.37
N GLY A 463 -19.41 -15.23 -16.10
CA GLY A 463 -19.08 -16.58 -15.66
C GLY A 463 -18.18 -17.30 -16.65
N ASP A 464 -18.50 -17.20 -17.94
CA ASP A 464 -17.69 -17.79 -19.02
C ASP A 464 -16.26 -17.20 -19.02
N LEU A 465 -16.13 -15.88 -18.78
CA LEU A 465 -14.82 -15.24 -18.66
C LEU A 465 -14.09 -15.73 -17.41
N LEU A 466 -14.80 -15.84 -16.27
CA LEU A 466 -14.22 -16.33 -15.01
C LEU A 466 -13.79 -17.80 -15.12
N ALA A 467 -14.42 -18.58 -16.00
CA ALA A 467 -14.01 -19.96 -16.24
C ALA A 467 -12.75 -20.09 -17.12
N THR A 468 -12.26 -18.96 -17.67
CA THR A 468 -11.03 -18.98 -18.46
C THR A 468 -9.82 -19.13 -17.52
N PRO A 469 -8.89 -20.07 -17.79
CA PRO A 469 -7.72 -20.24 -16.93
C PRO A 469 -6.94 -18.93 -16.72
N GLY A 470 -6.63 -18.62 -15.47
CA GLY A 470 -5.95 -17.39 -15.12
C GLY A 470 -6.85 -16.27 -14.63
N ALA A 471 -8.17 -16.44 -14.69
CA ALA A 471 -9.13 -15.47 -14.18
C ALA A 471 -8.94 -15.25 -12.67
N VAL A 472 -9.20 -14.04 -12.18
CA VAL A 472 -8.94 -13.67 -10.78
C VAL A 472 -10.18 -13.03 -10.15
N ILE A 473 -10.52 -13.49 -8.95
CA ILE A 473 -11.51 -12.85 -8.08
C ILE A 473 -10.74 -12.24 -6.91
N MET A 474 -10.78 -10.90 -6.76
CA MET A 474 -10.14 -10.19 -5.66
C MET A 474 -11.19 -9.77 -4.65
N VAL A 475 -11.02 -10.21 -3.40
CA VAL A 475 -11.93 -9.84 -2.30
C VAL A 475 -11.20 -8.92 -1.33
N GLY A 476 -11.87 -7.83 -0.95
CA GLY A 476 -11.38 -6.91 0.08
C GLY A 476 -11.95 -7.27 1.45
N GLU A 477 -11.37 -6.66 2.49
CA GLU A 477 -11.79 -6.94 3.87
C GLU A 477 -13.25 -6.61 4.14
N ARG A 478 -13.84 -5.66 3.39
CA ARG A 478 -15.24 -5.25 3.58
C ARG A 478 -16.25 -6.35 3.28
N LEU A 479 -15.89 -7.33 2.44
CA LEU A 479 -16.80 -8.44 2.15
C LEU A 479 -17.05 -9.31 3.39
N ALA A 480 -16.16 -9.28 4.37
CA ALA A 480 -16.30 -9.99 5.63
C ALA A 480 -17.53 -9.54 6.44
N THR A 481 -18.01 -8.31 6.22
CA THR A 481 -19.18 -7.78 6.94
C THR A 481 -20.51 -8.06 6.23
N VAL A 482 -20.47 -8.83 5.12
CA VAL A 482 -21.68 -9.22 4.35
C VAL A 482 -21.88 -10.72 4.53
N PRO A 483 -22.83 -11.15 5.38
CA PRO A 483 -23.02 -12.59 5.65
C PRO A 483 -23.23 -13.40 4.37
N GLY A 484 -22.44 -14.44 4.19
CA GLY A 484 -22.46 -15.29 2.99
C GLY A 484 -21.64 -14.74 1.82
N GLY A 485 -21.04 -13.54 1.96
CA GLY A 485 -20.28 -12.91 0.87
C GLY A 485 -19.01 -13.68 0.52
N LEU A 486 -18.22 -14.03 1.54
CA LEU A 486 -16.99 -14.79 1.34
C LEU A 486 -17.28 -16.23 0.93
N SER A 487 -18.36 -16.83 1.45
CA SER A 487 -18.83 -18.16 1.05
C SER A 487 -19.23 -18.17 -0.43
N ALA A 488 -19.93 -17.13 -0.90
CA ALA A 488 -20.33 -17.01 -2.31
C ALA A 488 -19.11 -16.80 -3.21
N ALA A 489 -18.15 -15.98 -2.79
CA ALA A 489 -16.89 -15.77 -3.54
C ALA A 489 -16.11 -17.09 -3.68
N ALA A 490 -16.05 -17.88 -2.61
CA ALA A 490 -15.41 -19.20 -2.63
C ALA A 490 -16.13 -20.16 -3.57
N ARG A 491 -17.48 -20.20 -3.50
CA ARG A 491 -18.29 -21.05 -4.42
C ARG A 491 -18.07 -20.65 -5.88
N LEU A 492 -18.07 -19.36 -6.16
CA LEU A 492 -17.86 -18.86 -7.53
C LEU A 492 -16.48 -19.30 -8.04
N ALA A 493 -15.45 -19.16 -7.20
CA ALA A 493 -14.10 -19.60 -7.55
C ALA A 493 -14.04 -21.10 -7.81
N ASP A 494 -14.69 -21.90 -6.95
CA ASP A 494 -14.73 -23.38 -7.12
C ASP A 494 -15.48 -23.78 -8.39
N THR A 495 -16.57 -23.08 -8.71
CA THR A 495 -17.39 -23.38 -9.90
C THR A 495 -16.68 -23.01 -11.19
N THR A 496 -15.99 -21.87 -11.20
CA THR A 496 -15.37 -21.34 -12.42
C THR A 496 -13.90 -21.75 -12.58
N GLY A 497 -13.22 -22.09 -11.49
CA GLY A 497 -11.77 -22.31 -11.49
C GLY A 497 -10.98 -21.03 -11.39
N ALA A 498 -11.61 -19.88 -11.18
CA ALA A 498 -10.93 -18.60 -11.01
C ALA A 498 -10.11 -18.60 -9.72
N ARG A 499 -8.94 -17.95 -9.76
CA ARG A 499 -8.06 -17.87 -8.59
C ARG A 499 -8.56 -16.78 -7.65
N LEU A 500 -8.55 -17.07 -6.35
CA LEU A 500 -8.94 -16.11 -5.30
C LEU A 500 -7.73 -15.34 -4.79
N ALA A 501 -7.89 -14.03 -4.61
CA ALA A 501 -6.92 -13.17 -3.94
C ALA A 501 -7.63 -12.36 -2.85
N TRP A 502 -7.05 -12.30 -1.67
CA TRP A 502 -7.55 -11.47 -0.57
C TRP A 502 -6.61 -10.30 -0.38
N VAL A 503 -7.17 -9.09 -0.37
CA VAL A 503 -6.39 -7.86 -0.22
C VAL A 503 -6.79 -7.18 1.08
N PRO A 504 -6.00 -7.37 2.15
CA PRO A 504 -6.25 -6.63 3.38
C PRO A 504 -5.83 -5.17 3.23
N ARG A 505 -6.37 -4.32 4.04
CA ARG A 505 -6.05 -2.89 3.97
C ARG A 505 -4.67 -2.57 4.56
N ARG A 506 -4.30 -3.21 5.67
CA ARG A 506 -3.08 -2.85 6.40
C ARG A 506 -1.90 -3.75 6.05
N ALA A 507 -0.70 -3.18 6.14
CA ALA A 507 0.54 -3.85 5.72
C ALA A 507 0.85 -5.12 6.52
N GLY A 508 0.51 -5.15 7.82
CA GLY A 508 0.84 -6.27 8.70
C GLY A 508 -0.16 -7.43 8.68
N GLU A 509 -1.38 -7.22 8.15
CA GLU A 509 -2.46 -8.22 8.30
C GLU A 509 -2.17 -9.55 7.61
N ARG A 510 -1.62 -9.53 6.38
CA ARG A 510 -1.27 -10.78 5.70
C ARG A 510 -0.16 -11.52 6.47
N GLY A 511 0.83 -10.79 6.97
CA GLY A 511 1.89 -11.36 7.81
C GLY A 511 1.35 -11.97 9.09
N ALA A 512 0.40 -11.30 9.74
CA ALA A 512 -0.22 -11.80 10.98
C ALA A 512 -1.03 -13.09 10.71
N LEU A 513 -1.72 -13.17 9.57
CA LEU A 513 -2.40 -14.39 9.14
C LEU A 513 -1.40 -15.56 8.98
N GLU A 514 -0.29 -15.32 8.27
CA GLU A 514 0.72 -16.35 8.03
C GLU A 514 1.46 -16.74 9.32
N ALA A 515 1.54 -15.82 10.28
CA ALA A 515 2.13 -16.06 11.60
C ALA A 515 1.21 -16.83 12.55
N GLY A 516 -0.05 -17.05 12.15
CA GLY A 516 -1.01 -17.79 12.97
C GLY A 516 -1.66 -16.93 14.07
N ALA A 517 -1.77 -15.62 13.89
CA ALA A 517 -2.40 -14.72 14.87
C ALA A 517 -3.93 -14.70 14.70
N LEU A 518 -4.52 -15.89 14.58
CA LEU A 518 -5.96 -16.14 14.53
C LEU A 518 -6.32 -17.25 15.52
N PRO A 519 -7.52 -17.23 16.09
CA PRO A 519 -7.88 -18.21 17.14
C PRO A 519 -7.95 -19.67 16.66
N THR A 520 -8.05 -19.90 15.36
CA THR A 520 -8.20 -21.22 14.76
C THR A 520 -6.99 -21.66 13.94
N LEU A 521 -5.93 -20.82 13.86
CA LEU A 521 -4.77 -21.09 13.03
C LEU A 521 -3.45 -21.03 13.80
N LEU A 522 -2.53 -21.88 13.40
CA LEU A 522 -1.13 -21.89 13.81
C LEU A 522 -0.28 -21.40 12.62
N PRO A 523 1.01 -21.08 12.85
CA PRO A 523 1.84 -20.53 11.78
C PRO A 523 1.90 -21.39 10.50
N GLY A 524 2.01 -20.72 9.35
CA GLY A 524 2.10 -21.36 8.05
C GLY A 524 0.79 -21.96 7.54
N GLY A 525 -0.35 -21.50 8.08
CA GLY A 525 -1.67 -21.97 7.63
C GLY A 525 -2.13 -23.28 8.25
N ARG A 526 -1.50 -23.72 9.32
CA ARG A 526 -1.80 -24.97 10.03
C ARG A 526 -3.11 -24.82 10.81
N PRO A 527 -4.13 -25.69 10.57
CA PRO A 527 -5.35 -25.63 11.38
C PRO A 527 -5.08 -26.04 12.82
N LEU A 528 -5.52 -25.26 13.77
CA LEU A 528 -5.37 -25.58 15.20
C LEU A 528 -6.07 -26.91 15.56
N ALA A 529 -7.18 -27.23 14.93
CA ALA A 529 -7.94 -28.46 15.17
C ALA A 529 -7.20 -29.74 14.72
N ASP A 530 -6.22 -29.61 13.84
CA ASP A 530 -5.47 -30.75 13.28
C ASP A 530 -4.36 -31.19 14.24
N GLU A 531 -4.38 -32.45 14.66
CA GLU A 531 -3.43 -33.01 15.62
C GLU A 531 -1.99 -33.03 15.10
N VAL A 532 -1.83 -33.33 13.80
CA VAL A 532 -0.50 -33.37 13.17
C VAL A 532 0.08 -31.95 13.08
N ALA A 533 -0.77 -30.99 12.73
CA ALA A 533 -0.38 -29.57 12.68
C ALA A 533 0.12 -29.10 14.03
N ARG A 534 -0.65 -29.40 15.13
CA ARG A 534 -0.22 -29.05 16.48
C ARG A 534 1.10 -29.74 16.86
N ALA A 535 1.25 -31.02 16.53
CA ALA A 535 2.46 -31.77 16.85
C ALA A 535 3.70 -31.17 16.17
N GLN A 536 3.57 -30.73 14.89
CA GLN A 536 4.67 -30.05 14.19
C GLN A 536 5.09 -28.76 14.91
N VAL A 537 4.09 -27.97 15.33
CA VAL A 537 4.37 -26.70 16.02
C VAL A 537 4.96 -26.96 17.40
N CYS A 538 4.45 -27.96 18.15
CA CYS A 538 5.01 -28.36 19.44
C CYS A 538 6.48 -28.75 19.30
N ALA A 539 6.80 -29.51 18.26
CA ALA A 539 8.20 -29.94 17.99
C ALA A 539 9.09 -28.72 17.67
N ALA A 540 8.61 -27.80 16.84
CA ALA A 540 9.36 -26.59 16.46
C ALA A 540 9.57 -25.65 17.67
N TRP A 541 8.57 -25.55 18.55
CA TRP A 541 8.63 -24.67 19.72
C TRP A 541 9.23 -25.37 20.97
N HIS A 542 9.58 -26.65 20.86
CA HIS A 542 10.17 -27.46 21.94
C HIS A 542 9.27 -27.51 23.18
N ILE A 543 7.96 -27.70 22.97
CA ILE A 543 6.95 -27.78 24.05
C ILE A 543 6.19 -29.11 23.98
N ALA A 544 5.61 -29.51 25.08
CA ALA A 544 4.89 -30.78 25.17
C ALA A 544 3.52 -30.73 24.51
N GLU A 545 2.80 -29.63 24.68
CA GLU A 545 1.43 -29.51 24.15
C GLU A 545 1.03 -28.07 23.94
N LEU A 546 -0.01 -27.88 23.13
CA LEU A 546 -0.65 -26.59 22.84
C LEU A 546 -2.13 -26.66 23.21
N PRO A 547 -2.74 -25.55 23.64
CA PRO A 547 -4.19 -25.50 23.80
C PRO A 547 -4.87 -25.92 22.49
N ALA A 548 -5.75 -26.94 22.56
CA ALA A 548 -6.37 -27.52 21.34
C ALA A 548 -7.73 -26.87 21.00
N ALA A 549 -8.38 -26.26 21.99
CA ALA A 549 -9.67 -25.61 21.76
C ALA A 549 -9.48 -24.29 21.02
N ALA A 550 -10.34 -24.02 20.03
CA ALA A 550 -10.34 -22.73 19.34
C ALA A 550 -10.57 -21.58 20.32
N GLY A 551 -9.85 -20.50 20.12
CA GLY A 551 -10.03 -19.29 20.92
C GLY A 551 -11.15 -18.39 20.41
N ARG A 552 -11.32 -17.27 21.08
CA ARG A 552 -12.24 -16.19 20.67
C ARG A 552 -11.59 -15.30 19.62
N ASP A 553 -12.40 -14.81 18.70
CA ASP A 553 -11.98 -13.73 17.78
C ASP A 553 -12.00 -12.38 18.50
N ALA A 554 -11.66 -11.29 17.80
CA ALA A 554 -11.51 -9.98 18.43
C ALA A 554 -12.80 -9.52 19.13
N ASP A 555 -13.96 -9.70 18.49
CA ASP A 555 -15.24 -9.33 19.12
C ASP A 555 -15.52 -10.19 20.34
N GLY A 556 -15.25 -11.49 20.28
CA GLY A 556 -15.39 -12.41 21.41
C GLY A 556 -14.42 -12.10 22.55
N ILE A 557 -13.18 -11.70 22.23
CA ILE A 557 -12.19 -11.26 23.22
C ILE A 557 -12.71 -10.00 23.94
N LEU A 558 -13.19 -9.01 23.19
CA LEU A 558 -13.71 -7.76 23.75
C LEU A 558 -14.95 -8.00 24.62
N ALA A 559 -15.87 -8.86 24.16
CA ALA A 559 -17.05 -9.24 24.96
C ALA A 559 -16.66 -9.92 26.26
N ALA A 560 -15.72 -10.86 26.20
CA ALA A 560 -15.25 -11.60 27.38
C ALA A 560 -14.41 -10.73 28.34
N ALA A 561 -13.80 -9.68 27.83
CA ALA A 561 -13.10 -8.68 28.63
C ALA A 561 -14.15 -7.77 29.34
N ALA A 562 -15.17 -7.37 28.63
CA ALA A 562 -16.24 -6.51 29.16
C ALA A 562 -17.06 -7.21 30.27
N ASP A 563 -17.25 -8.54 30.19
CA ASP A 563 -17.98 -9.32 31.22
C ASP A 563 -17.05 -9.93 32.28
N GLU A 564 -15.77 -9.56 32.30
CA GLU A 564 -14.73 -9.96 33.21
C GLU A 564 -14.39 -11.47 33.17
N THR A 565 -14.85 -12.20 32.14
CA THR A 565 -14.46 -13.61 31.91
C THR A 565 -12.95 -13.68 31.62
N LEU A 566 -12.43 -12.71 30.83
CA LEU A 566 -10.99 -12.52 30.71
C LEU A 566 -10.51 -11.57 31.82
N ALA A 567 -9.38 -11.90 32.40
CA ALA A 567 -8.79 -11.13 33.48
C ALA A 567 -7.76 -10.11 32.99
N ALA A 568 -7.24 -10.33 31.79
CA ALA A 568 -6.22 -9.41 31.23
C ALA A 568 -6.33 -9.30 29.69
N LEU A 569 -5.78 -8.21 29.17
CA LEU A 569 -5.58 -8.01 27.74
C LEU A 569 -4.13 -7.64 27.46
N LEU A 570 -3.57 -8.22 26.39
CA LEU A 570 -2.30 -7.83 25.80
C LEU A 570 -2.60 -7.21 24.43
N VAL A 571 -2.26 -5.95 24.24
CA VAL A 571 -2.72 -5.18 23.10
C VAL A 571 -1.52 -4.58 22.35
N GLY A 572 -1.38 -4.87 21.07
CA GLY A 572 -0.28 -4.38 20.23
C GLY A 572 -0.74 -3.48 19.08
N GLY A 573 -0.75 -2.17 19.31
CA GLY A 573 -0.98 -1.21 18.21
C GLY A 573 -2.38 -1.21 17.62
N ILE A 574 -3.42 -1.35 18.45
CA ILE A 574 -4.80 -1.23 17.99
C ILE A 574 -5.32 0.20 18.17
N GLU A 575 -6.32 0.56 17.38
CA GLU A 575 -7.01 1.86 17.47
C GLU A 575 -8.51 1.60 17.59
N PRO A 576 -9.15 1.99 18.70
CA PRO A 576 -10.60 1.75 18.88
C PRO A 576 -11.45 2.24 17.70
N ALA A 577 -11.09 3.36 17.07
CA ALA A 577 -11.83 3.91 15.95
C ALA A 577 -11.79 3.03 14.69
N ASP A 578 -10.93 2.00 14.66
CA ASP A 578 -10.88 1.06 13.54
C ASP A 578 -11.90 -0.08 13.67
N PHE A 579 -12.41 -0.35 14.87
CA PHE A 579 -13.40 -1.40 15.12
C PHE A 579 -14.81 -0.98 14.70
N ALA A 580 -15.70 -1.96 14.63
CA ALA A 580 -17.12 -1.71 14.29
C ALA A 580 -17.81 -0.87 15.37
N ASP A 581 -17.46 -1.08 16.64
CA ASP A 581 -17.99 -0.35 17.78
C ASP A 581 -16.84 0.15 18.66
N PRO A 582 -16.36 1.38 18.42
CA PRO A 582 -15.28 1.97 19.22
C PRO A 582 -15.60 2.09 20.71
N ASP A 583 -16.86 2.38 21.05
CA ASP A 583 -17.26 2.55 22.45
C ASP A 583 -17.22 1.21 23.19
N ALA A 584 -17.59 0.11 22.52
CA ALA A 584 -17.47 -1.23 23.09
C ALA A 584 -16.00 -1.62 23.36
N VAL A 585 -15.08 -1.22 22.50
CA VAL A 585 -13.64 -1.46 22.72
C VAL A 585 -13.17 -0.72 23.97
N LEU A 586 -13.54 0.56 24.09
CA LEU A 586 -13.14 1.36 25.25
C LEU A 586 -13.76 0.80 26.56
N ALA A 587 -15.02 0.37 26.50
CA ALA A 587 -15.70 -0.24 27.66
C ALA A 587 -15.01 -1.55 28.08
N ALA A 588 -14.61 -2.37 27.10
CA ALA A 588 -13.89 -3.61 27.40
C ALA A 588 -12.54 -3.33 28.07
N LEU A 589 -11.80 -2.33 27.57
CA LEU A 589 -10.53 -1.93 28.18
C LEU A 589 -10.73 -1.40 29.62
N ASP A 590 -11.80 -0.61 29.83
CA ASP A 590 -12.11 -0.05 31.16
C ASP A 590 -12.55 -1.14 32.17
N ALA A 591 -13.17 -2.23 31.70
CA ALA A 591 -13.64 -3.34 32.54
C ALA A 591 -12.54 -4.36 32.86
N THR A 592 -11.50 -4.44 32.01
CA THR A 592 -10.45 -5.44 32.13
C THR A 592 -9.59 -5.18 33.39
N GLY A 593 -9.35 -6.22 34.16
CA GLY A 593 -8.57 -6.12 35.41
C GLY A 593 -7.11 -5.79 35.25
N PHE A 594 -6.49 -6.11 34.08
CA PHE A 594 -5.08 -5.80 33.81
C PHE A 594 -4.83 -5.69 32.32
N VAL A 595 -4.31 -4.56 31.86
CA VAL A 595 -4.05 -4.28 30.43
C VAL A 595 -2.58 -3.93 30.20
N VAL A 596 -1.94 -4.68 29.29
CA VAL A 596 -0.57 -4.38 28.82
C VAL A 596 -0.66 -3.92 27.37
N SER A 597 -0.10 -2.73 27.09
CA SER A 597 -0.10 -2.14 25.75
C SER A 597 1.32 -2.00 25.20
N LEU A 598 1.56 -2.49 23.98
CA LEU A 598 2.78 -2.24 23.24
C LEU A 598 2.45 -1.17 22.18
N GLU A 599 2.94 0.06 22.37
CA GLU A 599 2.48 1.17 21.55
C GLU A 599 3.59 2.19 21.27
N LEU A 600 3.50 2.83 20.12
CA LEU A 600 4.44 3.87 19.67
C LEU A 600 4.11 5.22 20.30
N ARG A 601 2.83 5.57 20.39
CA ARG A 601 2.37 6.91 20.76
C ARG A 601 1.19 6.81 21.74
N HIS A 602 1.04 7.83 22.59
CA HIS A 602 -0.11 7.91 23.48
C HIS A 602 -1.44 7.80 22.70
N SER A 603 -2.37 7.06 23.24
CA SER A 603 -3.66 6.76 22.60
C SER A 603 -4.74 6.48 23.65
N ALA A 604 -5.99 6.38 23.21
CA ALA A 604 -7.09 6.00 24.09
C ALA A 604 -6.87 4.61 24.73
N VAL A 605 -6.11 3.75 24.07
CA VAL A 605 -5.73 2.43 24.61
C VAL A 605 -4.67 2.60 25.70
N THR A 606 -3.61 3.33 25.45
CA THR A 606 -2.54 3.52 26.46
C THR A 606 -3.07 4.23 27.70
N GLU A 607 -4.04 5.12 27.55
CA GLU A 607 -4.67 5.80 28.71
C GLU A 607 -5.38 4.82 29.67
N ARG A 608 -5.74 3.63 29.15
CA ARG A 608 -6.45 2.59 29.89
C ARG A 608 -5.56 1.43 30.33
N ALA A 609 -4.32 1.40 29.83
CA ALA A 609 -3.38 0.33 30.14
C ALA A 609 -2.76 0.49 31.54
N ASP A 610 -2.43 -0.63 32.16
CA ASP A 610 -1.69 -0.66 33.43
C ASP A 610 -0.19 -0.58 33.19
N VAL A 611 0.28 -1.19 32.07
CA VAL A 611 1.67 -1.12 31.65
C VAL A 611 1.70 -0.77 30.16
N VAL A 612 2.55 0.20 29.79
CA VAL A 612 2.77 0.55 28.39
C VAL A 612 4.26 0.39 28.06
N PHE A 613 4.54 -0.42 27.05
CA PHE A 613 5.89 -0.57 26.52
C PHE A 613 6.05 0.25 25.22
N PRO A 614 7.04 1.13 25.12
CA PRO A 614 7.30 1.87 23.90
C PRO A 614 7.87 0.94 22.82
N VAL A 615 7.29 0.99 21.60
CA VAL A 615 7.78 0.18 20.49
C VAL A 615 8.42 1.06 19.40
N ALA A 616 9.30 0.43 18.62
CA ALA A 616 10.04 1.14 17.58
C ALA A 616 9.20 1.30 16.30
N PRO A 617 9.23 2.48 15.67
CA PRO A 617 8.63 2.62 14.35
C PRO A 617 9.42 1.85 13.29
N THR A 618 8.80 1.61 12.14
CA THR A 618 9.40 0.86 11.02
C THR A 618 10.78 1.39 10.62
N THR A 619 10.99 2.70 10.71
CA THR A 619 12.28 3.32 10.37
C THR A 619 13.41 2.96 11.33
N GLN A 620 13.11 2.44 12.52
CA GLN A 620 14.09 2.17 13.58
C GLN A 620 14.22 0.67 13.92
N LYS A 621 13.52 -0.21 13.20
CA LYS A 621 13.60 -1.65 13.43
C LYS A 621 13.75 -2.41 12.12
N ALA A 622 14.27 -3.64 12.18
CA ALA A 622 14.23 -4.57 11.05
C ALA A 622 12.92 -5.36 11.10
N GLY A 623 12.54 -5.95 9.99
CA GLY A 623 11.35 -6.80 9.92
C GLY A 623 10.95 -7.10 8.49
N ALA A 624 9.78 -7.73 8.36
CA ALA A 624 9.17 -7.99 7.05
C ALA A 624 7.68 -7.73 7.11
N PHE A 625 7.13 -7.25 6.01
CA PHE A 625 5.69 -7.31 5.75
C PHE A 625 5.46 -8.39 4.69
N VAL A 626 4.35 -9.10 4.82
CA VAL A 626 3.90 -10.02 3.77
C VAL A 626 2.78 -9.28 3.02
N ASN A 627 2.97 -9.02 1.74
CA ASN A 627 1.99 -8.26 0.98
C ASN A 627 0.77 -9.13 0.60
N TRP A 628 -0.22 -8.54 -0.08
CA TRP A 628 -1.46 -9.25 -0.45
C TRP A 628 -1.18 -10.50 -1.29
N GLU A 629 -0.09 -10.50 -2.10
CA GLU A 629 0.30 -11.66 -2.91
C GLU A 629 0.77 -12.86 -2.05
N GLY A 630 1.27 -12.58 -0.84
CA GLY A 630 2.03 -13.54 -0.02
C GLY A 630 3.54 -13.37 -0.16
N ARG A 631 4.00 -12.28 -0.76
CA ARG A 631 5.42 -11.98 -1.00
C ARG A 631 6.03 -11.34 0.25
N TYR A 632 7.17 -11.88 0.71
CA TYR A 632 7.91 -11.32 1.84
C TYR A 632 8.65 -10.06 1.43
N ARG A 633 8.44 -8.98 2.18
CA ARG A 633 9.01 -7.66 1.91
C ARG A 633 9.88 -7.25 3.09
N THR A 634 11.14 -7.69 3.08
CA THR A 634 12.08 -7.45 4.17
C THR A 634 12.65 -6.03 4.14
N PHE A 635 12.98 -5.50 5.31
CA PHE A 635 13.61 -4.19 5.44
C PHE A 635 14.51 -4.15 6.67
N GLU A 636 15.50 -3.26 6.62
CA GLU A 636 16.44 -2.98 7.70
C GLU A 636 16.13 -1.60 8.30
N PRO A 637 16.59 -1.32 9.54
CA PRO A 637 16.37 0.00 10.12
C PRO A 637 17.08 1.07 9.29
N ALA A 638 16.33 2.06 8.83
CA ALA A 638 16.90 3.21 8.13
C ALA A 638 17.67 4.12 9.09
N LEU A 639 17.14 4.28 10.30
CA LEU A 639 17.73 5.13 11.34
C LEU A 639 18.42 4.25 12.38
N ARG A 640 19.70 4.54 12.64
CA ARG A 640 20.51 3.81 13.64
C ARG A 640 21.22 4.84 14.54
N GLY A 641 21.44 4.49 15.77
CA GLY A 641 22.24 5.32 16.69
C GLY A 641 21.63 5.55 18.06
N SER A 642 22.45 5.96 18.99
CA SER A 642 22.08 6.12 20.41
C SER A 642 21.17 7.33 20.69
N THR A 643 21.00 8.23 19.73
CA THR A 643 20.12 9.40 19.88
C THR A 643 18.66 9.10 19.50
N LEU A 644 18.38 7.85 19.10
CA LEU A 644 17.04 7.45 18.71
C LEU A 644 16.18 7.12 19.94
N GLN A 645 14.88 7.07 19.72
CA GLN A 645 13.92 6.76 20.76
C GLN A 645 14.17 5.37 21.36
N ALA A 646 13.81 5.19 22.61
CA ALA A 646 14.12 3.98 23.37
C ALA A 646 13.18 2.79 23.10
N GLY A 647 12.31 2.88 22.10
CA GLY A 647 11.39 1.80 21.73
C GLY A 647 12.11 0.56 21.20
N GLN A 648 11.57 -0.62 21.51
CA GLN A 648 12.08 -1.90 21.04
C GLN A 648 11.11 -2.49 20.00
N SER A 649 11.55 -3.50 19.24
CA SER A 649 10.61 -4.28 18.41
C SER A 649 9.63 -5.02 19.33
N ASP A 650 8.39 -5.20 18.87
CA ASP A 650 7.39 -5.91 19.66
C ASP A 650 7.87 -7.31 20.05
N HIS A 651 8.47 -8.06 19.09
CA HIS A 651 8.98 -9.41 19.34
C HIS A 651 10.02 -9.43 20.48
N ARG A 652 10.88 -8.42 20.55
CA ARG A 652 11.91 -8.33 21.58
C ARG A 652 11.32 -8.04 22.97
N VAL A 653 10.28 -7.19 23.02
CA VAL A 653 9.55 -6.92 24.27
C VAL A 653 8.88 -8.20 24.77
N LEU A 654 8.21 -8.93 23.86
CA LEU A 654 7.51 -10.17 24.20
C LEU A 654 8.47 -11.27 24.62
N ASP A 655 9.63 -11.39 23.97
CA ASP A 655 10.65 -12.38 24.32
C ASP A 655 11.18 -12.13 25.73
N ALA A 656 11.54 -10.88 26.05
CA ALA A 656 12.01 -10.51 27.41
C ALA A 656 10.91 -10.71 28.46
N LEU A 657 9.66 -10.37 28.12
CA LEU A 657 8.53 -10.54 29.03
C LEU A 657 8.26 -12.01 29.32
N ALA A 658 8.39 -12.88 28.29
CA ALA A 658 8.26 -14.33 28.47
C ALA A 658 9.35 -14.87 29.41
N ASP A 659 10.60 -14.42 29.26
CA ASP A 659 11.71 -14.80 30.16
C ASP A 659 11.40 -14.40 31.60
N ASP A 660 10.87 -13.22 31.85
CA ASP A 660 10.46 -12.76 33.19
C ASP A 660 9.29 -13.60 33.74
N MET A 661 8.48 -14.20 32.86
CA MET A 661 7.40 -15.12 33.24
C MET A 661 7.87 -16.60 33.34
N GLY A 662 9.18 -16.86 33.19
CA GLY A 662 9.78 -18.18 33.26
C GLY A 662 9.55 -19.06 32.04
N VAL A 663 9.29 -18.45 30.88
CA VAL A 663 9.03 -19.17 29.62
C VAL A 663 10.03 -18.68 28.53
N HIS A 664 10.73 -19.61 27.93
CA HIS A 664 11.67 -19.28 26.85
C HIS A 664 10.91 -19.16 25.53
N LEU A 665 10.75 -17.92 25.05
CA LEU A 665 10.07 -17.69 23.77
C LEU A 665 10.98 -17.96 22.57
N GLY A 666 12.26 -17.56 22.65
CA GLY A 666 13.26 -17.88 21.65
C GLY A 666 13.26 -16.99 20.41
N VAL A 667 12.68 -15.80 20.48
CA VAL A 667 12.63 -14.87 19.35
C VAL A 667 13.21 -13.48 19.71
N PRO A 668 14.43 -13.44 20.30
CA PRO A 668 15.01 -12.15 20.70
C PRO A 668 15.41 -11.27 19.51
N THR A 669 15.54 -11.84 18.33
CA THR A 669 15.92 -11.10 17.11
C THR A 669 15.03 -11.50 15.92
N VAL A 670 15.02 -10.64 14.91
CA VAL A 670 14.31 -10.89 13.66
C VAL A 670 14.80 -12.19 12.99
N GLU A 671 16.12 -12.41 13.04
CA GLU A 671 16.75 -13.60 12.42
C GLU A 671 16.25 -14.88 13.12
N ALA A 672 16.22 -14.90 14.45
CA ALA A 672 15.73 -16.06 15.20
C ALA A 672 14.27 -16.39 14.84
N ALA A 673 13.41 -15.38 14.78
CA ALA A 673 12.01 -15.58 14.40
C ALA A 673 11.90 -16.13 12.97
N ARG A 674 12.69 -15.58 12.04
CA ARG A 674 12.69 -16.03 10.64
C ARG A 674 13.22 -17.46 10.48
N GLU A 675 14.28 -17.80 11.21
CA GLU A 675 14.85 -19.16 11.17
C GLU A 675 13.82 -20.18 11.65
N GLU A 676 13.13 -19.90 12.75
CA GLU A 676 12.10 -20.79 13.28
C GLU A 676 10.91 -20.91 12.33
N LEU A 677 10.44 -19.79 11.77
CA LEU A 677 9.36 -19.79 10.78
C LEU A 677 9.75 -20.54 9.50
N ALA A 678 10.99 -20.35 9.05
CA ALA A 678 11.50 -21.05 7.85
C ALA A 678 11.63 -22.57 8.10
N ALA A 679 12.09 -22.96 9.30
CA ALA A 679 12.18 -24.36 9.68
C ALA A 679 10.80 -25.02 9.77
N LEU A 680 9.82 -24.28 10.27
CA LEU A 680 8.43 -24.75 10.36
C LEU A 680 7.80 -24.86 8.97
N GLY A 681 8.08 -23.92 8.09
CA GLY A 681 7.57 -23.92 6.71
C GLY A 681 6.05 -23.75 6.65
N ILE A 682 5.51 -23.83 5.45
CA ILE A 682 4.06 -23.79 5.24
C ILE A 682 3.45 -25.18 5.39
N TRP A 683 2.17 -25.22 5.71
CA TRP A 683 1.43 -26.45 5.92
C TRP A 683 1.14 -27.16 4.59
N ASP A 684 1.51 -28.42 4.51
CA ASP A 684 1.25 -29.27 3.34
C ASP A 684 0.14 -30.30 3.58
N GLY A 685 -0.49 -30.26 4.77
CA GLY A 685 -1.61 -31.13 5.10
C GLY A 685 -2.95 -30.58 4.68
N LYS A 686 -4.02 -31.16 5.20
CA LYS A 686 -5.37 -30.75 4.87
C LYS A 686 -5.68 -29.37 5.50
N HIS A 687 -6.00 -28.40 4.66
CA HIS A 687 -6.43 -27.08 5.13
C HIS A 687 -7.79 -27.14 5.83
N ALA A 688 -8.09 -26.10 6.61
CA ALA A 688 -9.38 -25.94 7.27
C ALA A 688 -10.52 -25.98 6.25
N ALA A 689 -11.70 -26.39 6.69
CA ALA A 689 -12.91 -26.33 5.87
C ALA A 689 -13.27 -24.87 5.60
N GLY A 690 -13.67 -24.57 4.38
CA GLY A 690 -14.14 -23.23 4.01
C GLY A 690 -15.49 -22.92 4.63
N PRO A 691 -15.86 -21.66 4.69
CA PRO A 691 -17.18 -21.29 5.23
C PRO A 691 -18.31 -21.71 4.30
N HIS A 692 -19.44 -22.03 4.90
CA HIS A 692 -20.68 -22.37 4.20
C HIS A 692 -21.83 -21.57 4.80
N ILE A 693 -21.69 -20.26 4.83
CA ILE A 693 -22.72 -19.38 5.39
C ILE A 693 -23.75 -19.07 4.30
N ALA A 694 -25.03 -19.25 4.64
CA ALA A 694 -26.11 -18.88 3.74
C ALA A 694 -26.27 -17.35 3.70
N ALA A 695 -26.51 -16.81 2.52
CA ALA A 695 -26.80 -15.39 2.38
C ALA A 695 -28.12 -15.04 3.09
N THR A 696 -28.11 -14.00 3.89
CA THR A 696 -29.33 -13.51 4.56
C THR A 696 -30.13 -12.58 3.65
N GLY A 697 -29.56 -12.18 2.52
CA GLY A 697 -30.14 -11.19 1.61
C GLY A 697 -29.95 -9.76 2.14
N PRO A 698 -30.20 -8.77 1.28
CA PRO A 698 -30.00 -7.37 1.68
C PRO A 698 -31.07 -6.94 2.69
N THR A 699 -30.62 -6.21 3.70
CA THR A 699 -31.54 -5.60 4.67
C THR A 699 -32.45 -4.59 3.95
N GLN A 700 -33.76 -4.65 4.26
CA GLN A 700 -34.71 -3.68 3.72
C GLN A 700 -34.87 -2.56 4.75
N PRO A 701 -34.47 -1.32 4.42
CA PRO A 701 -34.64 -0.22 5.38
C PRO A 701 -36.11 0.14 5.54
N GLU A 702 -36.50 0.61 6.72
CA GLU A 702 -37.86 1.09 6.96
C GLU A 702 -38.07 2.42 6.25
N ALA A 703 -39.34 2.87 6.17
CA ALA A 703 -39.68 4.16 5.55
C ALA A 703 -38.96 5.30 6.28
N GLY A 704 -38.20 6.09 5.55
CA GLY A 704 -37.40 7.18 6.10
C GLY A 704 -35.99 6.79 6.53
N GLU A 705 -35.62 5.52 6.33
CA GLU A 705 -34.28 5.02 6.61
C GLU A 705 -33.51 4.72 5.33
N ALA A 706 -32.20 4.60 5.45
CA ALA A 706 -31.32 4.18 4.35
C ALA A 706 -30.14 3.40 4.94
N ILE A 707 -29.66 2.42 4.18
CA ILE A 707 -28.48 1.67 4.58
C ILE A 707 -27.24 2.52 4.27
N LEU A 708 -26.45 2.82 5.29
CA LEU A 708 -25.17 3.49 5.13
C LEU A 708 -24.11 2.48 4.79
N THR A 709 -23.44 2.66 3.66
CA THR A 709 -22.31 1.82 3.25
C THR A 709 -21.17 2.74 2.79
N GLY A 710 -19.95 2.24 2.89
CA GLY A 710 -18.79 3.03 2.50
C GLY A 710 -17.49 2.29 2.69
N TRP A 711 -16.42 3.00 2.47
CA TRP A 711 -15.06 2.50 2.72
C TRP A 711 -14.19 3.68 3.13
N ARG A 712 -13.05 3.37 3.74
CA ARG A 712 -12.09 4.39 4.13
C ARG A 712 -11.30 4.84 2.90
N MET A 713 -11.24 6.14 2.69
CA MET A 713 -10.40 6.71 1.63
C MET A 713 -8.92 6.47 1.94
N LEU A 714 -8.04 6.65 0.97
CA LEU A 714 -6.60 6.49 1.17
C LEU A 714 -6.10 7.37 2.32
N LEU A 715 -6.51 8.64 2.34
CA LEU A 715 -6.18 9.56 3.44
C LEU A 715 -7.36 9.52 4.43
N ASP A 716 -7.21 8.71 5.46
CA ASP A 716 -8.30 8.20 6.32
C ASP A 716 -8.19 8.61 7.79
N GLU A 717 -7.41 9.63 8.11
CA GLU A 717 -7.15 10.04 9.51
C GLU A 717 -6.52 8.93 10.37
N GLY A 718 -5.95 7.89 9.75
CA GLY A 718 -5.25 6.83 10.48
C GLY A 718 -3.97 7.35 11.13
N ARG A 719 -3.64 6.84 12.32
CA ARG A 719 -2.54 7.36 13.14
C ARG A 719 -1.17 7.37 12.47
N LEU A 720 -0.93 6.47 11.50
CA LEU A 720 0.36 6.44 10.78
C LEU A 720 0.50 7.57 9.74
N GLN A 721 -0.52 8.42 9.55
CA GLN A 721 -0.39 9.61 8.68
C GLN A 721 -0.41 10.92 9.47
N ASP A 722 -0.46 10.85 10.80
CA ASP A 722 -0.49 12.04 11.65
C ASP A 722 0.77 12.90 11.50
N GLY A 723 0.59 14.20 11.72
CA GLY A 723 1.68 15.16 11.81
C GLY A 723 2.18 15.71 10.49
N GLU A 724 1.50 15.38 9.36
CA GLU A 724 1.88 15.90 8.05
C GLU A 724 0.74 16.75 7.47
N PRO A 725 0.75 18.08 7.76
CA PRO A 725 -0.39 18.95 7.39
C PRO A 725 -0.55 19.14 5.88
N TYR A 726 0.52 19.04 5.11
CA TYR A 726 0.42 19.22 3.66
C TYR A 726 -0.23 18.00 3.00
N LEU A 727 0.06 16.80 3.50
CA LEU A 727 -0.63 15.58 3.06
C LEU A 727 -2.11 15.64 3.45
N ALA A 728 -2.39 16.02 4.70
CA ALA A 728 -3.78 16.19 5.17
C ALA A 728 -4.54 17.21 4.30
N GLY A 729 -3.83 18.25 3.84
CA GLY A 729 -4.40 19.29 2.96
C GLY A 729 -4.76 18.80 1.56
N THR A 730 -4.35 17.56 1.17
CA THR A 730 -4.76 16.95 -0.11
C THR A 730 -5.85 15.89 0.08
N ALA A 731 -6.36 15.72 1.30
CA ALA A 731 -7.42 14.75 1.54
C ALA A 731 -8.71 15.16 0.79
N ARG A 732 -9.31 14.20 0.12
CA ARG A 732 -10.58 14.42 -0.58
C ARG A 732 -11.70 14.64 0.45
N THR A 733 -12.62 15.56 0.14
CA THR A 733 -13.76 15.82 1.01
C THR A 733 -14.71 14.61 1.03
N PRO A 734 -15.08 14.10 2.21
CA PRO A 734 -16.08 13.04 2.28
C PRO A 734 -17.41 13.50 1.70
N VAL A 735 -18.06 12.65 0.92
CA VAL A 735 -19.36 12.97 0.29
C VAL A 735 -20.35 11.84 0.56
N VAL A 736 -21.63 12.21 0.73
CA VAL A 736 -22.74 11.25 0.78
C VAL A 736 -23.36 11.17 -0.61
N ARG A 737 -23.45 9.97 -1.15
CA ARG A 737 -24.09 9.72 -2.45
C ARG A 737 -25.45 9.07 -2.23
N LEU A 738 -26.48 9.65 -2.85
CA LEU A 738 -27.86 9.16 -2.76
C LEU A 738 -28.40 8.96 -4.16
N SER A 739 -29.29 7.97 -4.35
CA SER A 739 -30.04 7.90 -5.59
C SER A 739 -31.00 9.11 -5.68
N PRO A 740 -31.39 9.53 -6.89
CA PRO A 740 -32.39 10.60 -7.02
C PRO A 740 -33.69 10.29 -6.26
N ASP A 741 -34.12 9.05 -6.27
CA ASP A 741 -35.36 8.62 -5.59
C ASP A 741 -35.22 8.74 -4.08
N THR A 742 -34.08 8.33 -3.52
CA THR A 742 -33.80 8.47 -2.07
C THR A 742 -33.69 9.95 -1.69
N ALA A 743 -33.10 10.74 -2.51
CA ALA A 743 -32.96 12.18 -2.26
C ALA A 743 -34.27 12.96 -2.29
N UNK A 744 -34.99 12.41 -2.94
CA UNK A 744 -36.15 13.04 -3.16
C UNK A 744 -37.18 12.75 -2.23
N GLN A 745 -37.03 11.85 -1.50
CA GLN A 745 -38.08 11.48 -0.54
C GLN A 745 -38.33 12.62 0.46
N PRO A 746 -39.58 12.83 0.82
CA PRO A 746 -39.88 13.90 1.78
C PRO A 746 -39.10 13.72 3.10
N ARG A 747 -38.53 14.77 3.60
CA ARG A 747 -37.83 14.80 4.91
C ARG A 747 -38.86 14.79 6.05
N SER A 748 -39.41 13.61 6.35
CA SER A 748 -40.34 13.43 7.46
C SER A 748 -39.68 12.76 8.67
N ALA A 749 -38.37 12.52 8.62
CA ALA A 749 -37.66 11.79 9.66
C ALA A 749 -37.03 12.75 10.70
N PRO A 750 -37.03 12.40 11.99
CA PRO A 750 -36.23 13.11 12.98
C PRO A 750 -34.73 13.00 12.66
N PRO A 751 -33.92 13.94 13.15
CA PRO A 751 -32.48 13.87 12.85
C PRO A 751 -31.88 12.54 13.27
N MET A 752 -31.11 11.92 12.37
CA MET A 752 -30.45 10.64 12.62
C MET A 752 -29.76 10.62 13.98
N ALA A 753 -30.03 9.61 14.78
CA ALA A 753 -29.34 9.39 16.03
C ALA A 753 -27.83 9.25 15.73
N ARG A 754 -27.04 10.12 16.31
CA ARG A 754 -25.60 10.17 16.11
C ARG A 754 -24.95 8.91 16.72
N ARG A 755 -24.59 7.97 15.91
CA ARG A 755 -23.90 6.75 16.35
C ARG A 755 -22.49 6.64 15.74
N SER A 756 -21.61 7.51 16.10
CA SER A 756 -20.14 7.36 16.17
C SER A 756 -19.44 8.72 16.12
N ARG A 757 -18.31 8.83 16.75
CA ARG A 757 -17.48 10.04 16.75
C ARG A 757 -16.94 10.37 15.36
N SER A 758 -16.74 9.38 14.50
CA SER A 758 -16.31 9.61 13.11
C SER A 758 -17.39 10.32 12.29
N ALA A 759 -18.69 10.11 12.63
CA ALA A 759 -19.79 10.82 12.00
C ALA A 759 -19.90 12.28 12.48
N ARG A 760 -19.35 12.61 13.65
CA ARG A 760 -19.39 13.98 14.18
C ARG A 760 -18.45 14.94 13.45
N HIS A 761 -17.30 14.46 13.01
CA HIS A 761 -16.35 15.27 12.24
C HIS A 761 -16.85 15.49 10.80
N ALA A 762 -17.45 14.46 10.21
CA ALA A 762 -18.03 14.56 8.87
C ALA A 762 -19.22 15.53 8.81
N ALA A 763 -19.96 15.68 9.94
CA ALA A 763 -21.12 16.59 10.00
C ALA A 763 -20.74 18.07 10.06
N GLN A 764 -19.48 18.40 10.32
CA GLN A 764 -19.00 19.78 10.38
C GLN A 764 -18.37 20.27 9.06
N SER A 765 -18.17 19.36 8.10
CA SER A 765 -17.70 19.72 6.76
C SER A 765 -18.89 19.85 5.80
N PRO A 766 -18.89 20.81 4.89
CA PRO A 766 -19.98 20.92 3.91
C PRO A 766 -19.94 19.72 2.96
N CYS A 767 -20.89 18.80 3.14
CA CYS A 767 -21.05 17.67 2.23
C CYS A 767 -21.71 18.13 0.93
N ARG A 768 -21.06 17.90 -0.19
CA ARG A 768 -21.69 18.03 -1.50
C ARG A 768 -22.49 16.75 -1.78
N ALA A 769 -23.77 16.89 -1.99
CA ALA A 769 -24.60 15.81 -2.48
C ALA A 769 -24.29 15.59 -3.97
N VAL A 770 -23.69 14.46 -4.29
CA VAL A 770 -23.41 14.09 -5.70
C VAL A 770 -24.43 13.01 -6.09
N SER A 771 -25.30 13.35 -6.99
CA SER A 771 -26.29 12.43 -7.58
C SER A 771 -25.54 11.51 -8.58
N PRO A 772 -25.79 10.36 -8.94
CA PRO A 772 -27.00 9.57 -8.96
C PRO A 772 -26.97 8.26 -9.71
N THR A 773 -26.15 7.35 -9.41
CA THR A 773 -26.22 6.01 -9.99
C THR A 773 -26.39 4.92 -8.92
N CYS A 774 -26.66 5.36 -7.70
CA CYS A 774 -26.86 4.46 -6.56
C CYS A 774 -28.28 3.84 -6.61
N PRO A 775 -28.46 2.56 -6.34
CA PRO A 775 -29.78 1.96 -6.24
C PRO A 775 -30.60 2.62 -5.13
N THR A 776 -31.92 2.58 -5.27
CA THR A 776 -32.85 3.07 -4.27
C THR A 776 -32.57 2.43 -2.90
N ALA A 777 -32.76 3.21 -1.85
CA ALA A 777 -32.61 2.81 -0.45
C ALA A 777 -31.18 2.51 -0.01
N SER A 778 -30.16 2.99 -0.73
CA SER A 778 -28.77 2.88 -0.26
C SER A 778 -28.05 4.23 -0.29
N CYS A 779 -27.24 4.46 0.71
CA CYS A 779 -26.33 5.61 0.79
C CYS A 779 -24.89 5.12 0.76
N GLY A 780 -24.08 5.75 -0.06
CA GLY A 780 -22.63 5.54 0.00
C GLY A 780 -21.98 6.69 0.74
N PHE A 781 -21.15 6.38 1.71
CA PHE A 781 -20.34 7.36 2.45
C PHE A 781 -18.89 7.25 1.99
N ARG A 782 -18.26 8.39 1.63
CA ARG A 782 -16.92 8.42 1.04
C ARG A 782 -16.02 9.43 1.78
#